data_b307368d9edde0b19171f8c3f2c5ebce
#
_entry.id   b307368d9edde0b19171f8c3f2c5ebce
#
_cell.length_a   1.000
_cell.length_b   1.000
_cell.length_c   1.000
_cell.angle_alpha   90.00
_cell.angle_beta   90.00
_cell.angle_gamma   90.00
#
_symmetry.space_group_name_H-M   'P 1'
#
loop_
_entity.id
_entity.type
_entity.pdbx_description
1 polymer ?
#
loop_
_entity_poly.entity_id
_entity_poly.type
_entity_poly.pdbx_seq_one_letter_code
_entity_poly.pdbx_strand_id
1 'polypeptide(L)'
;MTMRREHHHALLYACLLAAGACLPAAAHAQSAGDSRSRTVYAADYFDDVAPANAYDMVLRLPGFTIVESDADVRGYAGATGNVLFDGARPTSKREDTAALLKRIPARAVARIELIHAGMPGIDMGGYAVLANVVRRDDASTEWAVETGFSAATDGGAPEPRAKFEYGRRRGDTALDVSLKSVREIDDDTSHGSIRTREGADTWRRSLDMRTIEGEQEAAVSWRQPLASGRLSLTGALRGEDARTTTRIGASAVDDAERIGERERYREAEVGMRFVRQFRGRTTLEAMASVQRGWLEEREHSQAGDDDERFEGDTGSGETIARIALTHARSDVLSFNAALEGAYNALDGDSRVQEGGVDVPLPGSDVRIRERRGEATLGATWNPAQDWTIEPGLRVERSEIAQSGDSPLQRGFTYAKPRLALRWDAGKSDQWRLSLSREVGQLDFNDFVASASLDGGVVSAGNAELEPDKTWRATLSWEHRFGEDAALTLGWTHDRIEDAVDRVLVVTDDDVFDAPGNIGRGRRNTLSLELAAPLDAWGIAGGRIRSTLLWRASRVTDPVTGRGRGISDEEPVEGEIEFSQELPALRANWGVLVEHIGERQTKYRYDRITRESEAVGWTLFAERRIGEHWRLRAEATDLFGRSFSERREKYDGTRADGAVGEVETRRRRTPGVVSLTIRRSVGG
;
A
#
# COMPACT_ATOMS: atom_id res chain seq x y z
N MET A 1 -33.53 -27.04 3.25
CA MET A 1 -34.14 -26.69 1.96
C MET A 1 -33.07 -26.05 1.12
N THR A 2 -32.40 -26.88 0.40
CA THR A 2 -31.21 -26.65 -0.43
C THR A 2 -31.63 -26.06 -1.78
N MET A 3 -31.11 -24.88 -2.11
CA MET A 3 -30.89 -24.39 -3.48
C MET A 3 -30.71 -22.87 -3.50
N ARG A 4 -29.46 -22.41 -3.39
CA ARG A 4 -28.97 -21.12 -3.90
C ARG A 4 -27.47 -20.95 -3.57
N ARG A 5 -26.61 -21.84 -4.09
CA ARG A 5 -25.16 -21.73 -3.90
C ARG A 5 -24.33 -21.98 -5.17
N GLU A 6 -24.94 -22.02 -6.36
CA GLU A 6 -24.21 -22.43 -7.57
C GLU A 6 -23.99 -21.36 -8.64
N HIS A 7 -24.41 -20.11 -8.44
CA HIS A 7 -24.29 -19.11 -9.52
C HIS A 7 -23.06 -18.19 -9.44
N HIS A 8 -22.36 -18.10 -8.32
CA HIS A 8 -21.15 -17.25 -8.22
C HIS A 8 -19.89 -17.90 -8.80
N HIS A 9 -19.79 -19.21 -8.89
CA HIS A 9 -18.63 -19.89 -9.48
C HIS A 9 -18.63 -19.93 -11.02
N ALA A 10 -19.76 -19.72 -11.67
CA ALA A 10 -19.88 -19.80 -13.13
C ALA A 10 -19.28 -18.60 -13.87
N LEU A 11 -19.28 -17.41 -13.27
CA LEU A 11 -18.67 -16.19 -13.85
C LEU A 11 -17.13 -16.21 -13.78
N LEU A 12 -16.55 -16.78 -12.73
CA LEU A 12 -15.10 -16.93 -12.58
C LEU A 12 -14.51 -17.95 -13.58
N TYR A 13 -15.25 -19.02 -13.91
CA TYR A 13 -14.82 -20.00 -14.92
C TYR A 13 -14.89 -19.45 -16.35
N ALA A 14 -15.77 -18.49 -16.63
CA ALA A 14 -15.88 -17.87 -17.96
C ALA A 14 -14.68 -16.95 -18.28
N CYS A 15 -14.11 -16.27 -17.29
CA CYS A 15 -12.92 -15.44 -17.49
C CYS A 15 -11.64 -16.27 -17.68
N LEU A 16 -11.53 -17.44 -17.04
CA LEU A 16 -10.37 -18.33 -17.17
C LEU A 16 -10.31 -19.08 -18.50
N LEU A 17 -11.45 -19.33 -19.14
CA LEU A 17 -11.52 -20.01 -20.45
C LEU A 17 -11.29 -19.09 -21.65
N ALA A 18 -11.42 -17.77 -21.50
CA ALA A 18 -11.17 -16.79 -22.56
C ALA A 18 -9.67 -16.50 -22.80
N ALA A 19 -8.78 -16.84 -21.87
CA ALA A 19 -7.34 -16.63 -22.01
C ALA A 19 -6.62 -17.62 -22.95
N GLY A 20 -7.33 -18.65 -23.44
CA GLY A 20 -6.77 -19.67 -24.34
C GLY A 20 -6.93 -19.43 -25.84
N ALA A 21 -7.50 -18.31 -26.28
CA ALA A 21 -7.71 -18.03 -27.69
C ALA A 21 -6.46 -17.37 -28.30
N CYS A 22 -5.83 -18.04 -29.25
CA CYS A 22 -4.65 -17.62 -30.02
C CYS A 22 -4.75 -16.18 -30.52
N LEU A 23 -3.82 -15.32 -30.12
CA LEU A 23 -3.60 -13.98 -30.65
C LEU A 23 -2.89 -14.11 -32.03
N PRO A 24 -3.36 -13.44 -33.09
CA PRO A 24 -2.59 -13.36 -34.33
C PRO A 24 -1.43 -12.39 -34.19
N ALA A 25 -0.23 -12.84 -34.54
CA ALA A 25 0.97 -12.03 -34.55
C ALA A 25 0.93 -10.98 -35.66
N ALA A 26 0.85 -9.72 -35.34
CA ALA A 26 1.13 -8.61 -36.23
C ALA A 26 2.56 -8.10 -35.96
N ALA A 27 3.46 -8.34 -36.92
CA ALA A 27 4.83 -7.93 -36.81
C ALA A 27 5.01 -6.51 -37.38
N HIS A 28 5.47 -5.57 -36.55
CA HIS A 28 6.23 -4.40 -37.03
C HIS A 28 7.44 -4.24 -36.12
N ALA A 29 8.59 -4.50 -36.70
CA ALA A 29 9.87 -4.44 -36.02
C ALA A 29 10.50 -3.06 -36.20
N GLN A 30 10.86 -2.38 -35.09
CA GLN A 30 11.97 -1.44 -35.07
C GLN A 30 12.89 -1.77 -33.88
N SER A 31 14.14 -2.08 -34.22
CA SER A 31 15.16 -2.56 -33.30
C SER A 31 15.81 -1.42 -32.56
N ALA A 32 15.66 -1.39 -31.22
CA ALA A 32 16.60 -0.73 -30.32
C ALA A 32 17.48 -1.79 -29.65
N GLY A 33 18.75 -1.51 -29.44
CA GLY A 33 19.74 -2.45 -28.95
C GLY A 33 19.37 -3.05 -27.59
N ASP A 34 18.90 -4.25 -27.64
CA ASP A 34 18.32 -4.99 -26.53
C ASP A 34 19.41 -5.78 -25.81
N SER A 35 19.88 -5.28 -24.67
CA SER A 35 20.46 -6.18 -23.68
C SER A 35 19.28 -6.79 -22.93
N ARG A 36 19.11 -8.11 -22.89
CA ARG A 36 18.00 -8.84 -22.23
C ARG A 36 17.73 -8.43 -20.77
N SER A 37 18.63 -7.68 -20.15
CA SER A 37 18.51 -7.16 -18.80
C SER A 37 17.95 -5.73 -18.73
N ARG A 38 17.78 -5.04 -19.88
CA ARG A 38 17.24 -3.67 -19.94
C ARG A 38 16.49 -3.43 -21.23
N THR A 39 15.21 -3.11 -21.13
CA THR A 39 14.37 -2.66 -22.25
C THR A 39 14.22 -1.15 -22.17
N VAL A 40 14.46 -0.44 -23.28
CA VAL A 40 14.39 1.03 -23.32
C VAL A 40 13.19 1.47 -24.14
N TYR A 41 12.30 2.22 -23.52
CA TYR A 41 11.17 2.89 -24.14
C TYR A 41 11.52 4.38 -24.30
N ALA A 42 11.79 4.81 -25.50
CA ALA A 42 12.04 6.22 -25.81
C ALA A 42 10.75 7.04 -25.70
N ALA A 43 10.86 8.37 -25.59
CA ALA A 43 9.70 9.23 -25.39
C ALA A 43 8.67 9.09 -26.54
N ASP A 44 9.13 8.88 -27.77
CA ASP A 44 8.31 8.70 -28.98
C ASP A 44 7.44 7.43 -28.97
N TYR A 45 7.85 6.39 -28.23
CA TYR A 45 6.99 5.21 -28.00
C TYR A 45 5.63 5.55 -27.42
N PHE A 46 5.54 6.68 -26.72
CA PHE A 46 4.31 7.13 -26.06
C PHE A 46 3.55 8.22 -26.84
N ASP A 47 3.99 8.60 -28.02
CA ASP A 47 3.40 9.75 -28.76
C ASP A 47 1.93 9.48 -29.15
N ASP A 48 1.57 8.26 -29.48
CA ASP A 48 0.21 7.87 -29.88
C ASP A 48 -0.79 8.02 -28.72
N VAL A 49 -0.32 7.87 -27.49
CA VAL A 49 -1.16 7.97 -26.28
C VAL A 49 -1.07 9.33 -25.61
N ALA A 50 -0.16 10.17 -26.11
CA ALA A 50 0.04 11.55 -25.65
C ALA A 50 -0.02 11.71 -24.12
N PRO A 51 0.84 11.04 -23.33
CA PRO A 51 0.82 11.03 -21.87
C PRO A 51 0.98 12.42 -21.29
N ALA A 52 0.46 12.63 -20.11
CA ALA A 52 0.59 13.90 -19.41
C ALA A 52 1.86 14.02 -18.60
N ASN A 53 2.24 12.90 -18.00
CA ASN A 53 3.28 12.81 -16.99
C ASN A 53 3.95 11.44 -17.06
N ALA A 54 4.99 11.25 -16.25
CA ALA A 54 5.71 9.98 -16.21
C ALA A 54 4.86 8.82 -15.65
N TYR A 55 3.85 9.09 -14.82
CA TYR A 55 2.95 8.06 -14.32
C TYR A 55 2.15 7.44 -15.46
N ASP A 56 1.55 8.24 -16.31
CA ASP A 56 0.82 7.77 -17.48
C ASP A 56 1.72 6.93 -18.42
N MET A 57 3.01 7.31 -18.52
CA MET A 57 3.98 6.56 -19.32
C MET A 57 4.35 5.22 -18.66
N VAL A 58 4.62 5.21 -17.35
CA VAL A 58 4.99 3.99 -16.61
C VAL A 58 3.85 2.98 -16.60
N LEU A 59 2.60 3.42 -16.50
CA LEU A 59 1.44 2.55 -16.59
C LEU A 59 1.28 1.86 -17.97
N ARG A 60 1.97 2.34 -19.00
CA ARG A 60 1.94 1.75 -20.36
C ARG A 60 3.00 0.67 -20.55
N LEU A 61 3.93 0.51 -19.60
CA LEU A 61 5.01 -0.45 -19.75
C LEU A 61 4.49 -1.90 -19.64
N PRO A 62 4.77 -2.75 -20.62
CA PRO A 62 4.36 -4.14 -20.56
C PRO A 62 5.07 -4.91 -19.45
N GLY A 63 4.34 -5.71 -18.68
CA GLY A 63 4.91 -6.54 -17.60
C GLY A 63 5.49 -5.74 -16.43
N PHE A 64 5.07 -4.47 -16.25
CA PHE A 64 5.47 -3.65 -15.13
C PHE A 64 4.25 -3.17 -14.35
N THR A 65 4.27 -3.44 -13.06
CA THR A 65 3.31 -2.91 -12.08
C THR A 65 4.08 -2.07 -11.07
N ILE A 66 3.57 -0.87 -10.77
CA ILE A 66 4.16 -0.01 -9.75
C ILE A 66 3.95 -0.66 -8.39
N VAL A 67 5.04 -0.83 -7.65
CA VAL A 67 5.02 -1.17 -6.23
C VAL A 67 5.39 0.08 -5.47
N GLU A 68 4.47 0.57 -4.66
CA GLU A 68 4.69 1.75 -3.83
C GLU A 68 5.76 1.51 -2.76
N SER A 69 6.33 2.58 -2.26
CA SER A 69 7.13 2.53 -1.04
C SER A 69 6.23 2.23 0.15
N ASP A 70 6.73 1.43 1.08
CA ASP A 70 6.02 1.15 2.32
C ASP A 70 6.62 2.01 3.46
N ALA A 71 5.85 3.01 3.85
CA ALA A 71 6.25 3.96 4.88
C ALA A 71 6.29 3.34 6.28
N ASP A 72 5.48 2.31 6.53
CA ASP A 72 5.36 1.65 7.84
C ASP A 72 6.52 0.68 8.10
N VAL A 73 7.19 0.21 7.04
CA VAL A 73 8.42 -0.56 7.18
C VAL A 73 9.54 0.33 7.70
N ARG A 74 10.02 0.07 8.92
CA ARG A 74 11.13 0.80 9.53
C ARG A 74 12.45 0.47 8.85
N GLY A 75 13.30 1.49 8.69
CA GLY A 75 14.52 1.40 7.89
C GLY A 75 14.27 1.67 6.41
N TYR A 76 15.34 1.71 5.66
CA TYR A 76 15.27 2.06 4.24
C TYR A 76 15.31 0.83 3.31
N ALA A 77 16.05 -0.20 3.70
CA ALA A 77 16.34 -1.34 2.83
C ALA A 77 15.11 -2.18 2.42
N GLY A 78 13.99 -2.07 3.12
CA GLY A 78 12.74 -2.78 2.83
C GLY A 78 11.59 -1.88 2.37
N ALA A 79 11.73 -0.56 2.53
CA ALA A 79 10.65 0.40 2.38
C ALA A 79 10.53 1.03 0.98
N THR A 80 11.49 0.83 0.07
CA THR A 80 11.52 1.53 -1.22
C THR A 80 10.79 0.78 -2.31
N GLY A 81 9.96 1.48 -3.09
CA GLY A 81 9.26 0.95 -4.25
C GLY A 81 10.18 0.53 -5.42
N ASN A 82 9.58 0.13 -6.54
CA ASN A 82 10.28 -0.42 -7.70
C ASN A 82 10.54 0.61 -8.83
N VAL A 83 10.46 1.91 -8.54
CA VAL A 83 10.74 2.98 -9.50
C VAL A 83 12.00 3.74 -9.14
N LEU A 84 12.83 4.00 -10.15
CA LEU A 84 14.01 4.84 -10.08
C LEU A 84 13.79 6.15 -10.83
N PHE A 85 14.40 7.22 -10.35
CA PHE A 85 14.42 8.53 -10.98
C PHE A 85 15.87 8.93 -11.31
N ASP A 86 16.22 8.97 -12.60
CA ASP A 86 17.59 9.20 -13.10
C ASP A 86 18.60 8.22 -12.45
N GLY A 87 18.21 6.95 -12.33
CA GLY A 87 19.04 5.88 -11.80
C GLY A 87 19.13 5.82 -10.27
N ALA A 88 18.33 6.60 -9.53
CA ALA A 88 18.33 6.61 -8.08
C ALA A 88 16.91 6.37 -7.53
N ARG A 89 16.80 5.70 -6.40
CA ARG A 89 15.53 5.56 -5.66
C ARG A 89 15.13 6.91 -5.04
N PRO A 90 13.84 7.16 -4.75
CA PRO A 90 13.40 8.31 -3.96
C PRO A 90 14.17 8.39 -2.64
N THR A 91 14.40 9.59 -2.14
CA THR A 91 15.07 9.80 -0.83
C THR A 91 14.07 9.68 0.30
N SER A 92 12.84 10.16 0.11
CA SER A 92 11.72 9.94 1.03
C SER A 92 11.15 8.54 0.81
N LYS A 93 10.74 7.87 1.87
CA LYS A 93 9.97 6.62 1.82
C LYS A 93 8.46 6.84 1.98
N ARG A 94 8.06 8.01 2.46
CA ARG A 94 6.64 8.40 2.63
C ARG A 94 6.04 9.04 1.40
N GLU A 95 6.86 9.54 0.51
CA GLU A 95 6.39 10.17 -0.72
C GLU A 95 5.94 9.09 -1.71
N ASP A 96 4.64 9.08 -2.00
CA ASP A 96 3.98 8.16 -2.93
C ASP A 96 4.68 8.20 -4.31
N THR A 97 5.08 7.04 -4.80
CA THR A 97 5.77 6.88 -6.09
C THR A 97 4.89 7.38 -7.24
N ALA A 98 3.59 7.12 -7.21
CA ALA A 98 2.65 7.63 -8.22
C ALA A 98 2.57 9.16 -8.17
N ALA A 99 2.58 9.77 -6.97
CA ALA A 99 2.62 11.22 -6.84
C ALA A 99 3.91 11.82 -7.40
N LEU A 100 5.07 11.20 -7.13
CA LEU A 100 6.37 11.59 -7.71
C LEU A 100 6.35 11.51 -9.24
N LEU A 101 5.82 10.44 -9.81
CA LEU A 101 5.71 10.24 -11.25
C LEU A 101 4.76 11.25 -11.89
N LYS A 102 3.63 11.56 -11.26
CA LYS A 102 2.65 12.56 -11.74
C LYS A 102 3.22 13.99 -11.78
N ARG A 103 4.25 14.29 -10.96
CA ARG A 103 4.95 15.59 -10.97
C ARG A 103 5.88 15.76 -12.17
N ILE A 104 6.31 14.69 -12.83
CA ILE A 104 7.22 14.75 -13.98
C ILE A 104 6.39 14.83 -15.26
N PRO A 105 6.30 15.99 -15.94
CA PRO A 105 5.58 16.08 -17.20
C PRO A 105 6.18 15.13 -18.25
N ALA A 106 5.34 14.52 -19.08
CA ALA A 106 5.81 13.54 -20.09
C ALA A 106 6.89 14.12 -21.01
N ARG A 107 6.80 15.42 -21.37
CA ARG A 107 7.81 16.10 -22.18
C ARG A 107 9.19 16.21 -21.51
N ALA A 108 9.25 16.15 -20.17
CA ALA A 108 10.51 16.13 -19.42
C ALA A 108 11.15 14.75 -19.35
N VAL A 109 10.45 13.70 -19.78
CA VAL A 109 10.97 12.34 -19.84
C VAL A 109 11.73 12.16 -21.17
N ALA A 110 12.99 11.72 -21.09
CA ALA A 110 13.77 11.35 -22.26
C ALA A 110 13.45 9.92 -22.69
N ARG A 111 13.35 9.02 -21.72
CA ARG A 111 13.03 7.60 -21.90
C ARG A 111 12.67 6.96 -20.56
N ILE A 112 12.04 5.79 -20.62
CA ILE A 112 11.89 4.92 -19.46
C ILE A 112 12.63 3.61 -19.74
N GLU A 113 13.39 3.16 -18.76
CA GLU A 113 14.17 1.92 -18.84
C GLU A 113 13.56 0.87 -17.92
N LEU A 114 13.05 -0.23 -18.45
CA LEU A 114 12.73 -1.41 -17.65
C LEU A 114 14.01 -2.19 -17.41
N ILE A 115 14.38 -2.29 -16.15
CA ILE A 115 15.58 -2.95 -15.68
C ILE A 115 15.17 -4.26 -15.03
N HIS A 116 15.51 -5.35 -15.65
CA HIS A 116 15.25 -6.69 -15.12
C HIS A 116 16.36 -7.12 -14.18
N ALA A 117 16.04 -7.98 -13.23
CA ALA A 117 17.03 -8.62 -12.35
C ALA A 117 18.19 -9.19 -13.15
N GLY A 118 19.42 -9.05 -12.63
CA GLY A 118 20.64 -9.48 -13.30
C GLY A 118 21.42 -8.37 -14.02
N MET A 119 20.99 -7.11 -13.96
CA MET A 119 21.79 -6.00 -14.47
C MET A 119 22.92 -5.67 -13.51
N PRO A 120 24.22 -5.84 -13.92
CA PRO A 120 25.32 -5.57 -13.02
C PRO A 120 25.40 -4.10 -12.63
N GLY A 121 25.63 -3.86 -11.34
CA GLY A 121 25.80 -2.50 -10.81
C GLY A 121 24.52 -1.80 -10.39
N ILE A 122 23.37 -2.46 -10.43
CA ILE A 122 22.09 -1.97 -9.93
C ILE A 122 21.63 -2.84 -8.76
N ASP A 123 21.31 -2.19 -7.64
CA ASP A 123 20.63 -2.86 -6.52
C ASP A 123 19.13 -2.97 -6.83
N MET A 124 18.66 -4.17 -7.12
CA MET A 124 17.25 -4.45 -7.42
C MET A 124 16.34 -4.27 -6.19
N GLY A 125 16.87 -4.18 -4.96
CA GLY A 125 16.08 -4.04 -3.73
C GLY A 125 15.15 -5.22 -3.44
N GLY A 126 15.29 -6.31 -4.18
CA GLY A 126 14.39 -7.45 -4.07
C GLY A 126 13.36 -7.56 -5.21
N TYR A 127 13.22 -6.54 -6.01
CA TYR A 127 12.25 -6.52 -7.11
C TYR A 127 12.76 -7.29 -8.34
N ALA A 128 11.83 -7.89 -9.04
CA ALA A 128 12.11 -8.59 -10.29
C ALA A 128 12.39 -7.62 -11.45
N VAL A 129 11.71 -6.47 -11.42
CA VAL A 129 11.81 -5.42 -12.45
C VAL A 129 11.76 -4.05 -11.77
N LEU A 130 12.61 -3.14 -12.25
CA LEU A 130 12.57 -1.72 -11.88
C LEU A 130 12.25 -0.89 -13.12
N ALA A 131 11.46 0.16 -12.96
CA ALA A 131 11.30 1.20 -13.97
C ALA A 131 12.19 2.39 -13.63
N ASN A 132 13.11 2.77 -14.52
CA ASN A 132 13.94 3.95 -14.35
C ASN A 132 13.46 5.06 -15.28
N VAL A 133 12.85 6.09 -14.72
CA VAL A 133 12.42 7.29 -15.44
C VAL A 133 13.62 8.21 -15.61
N VAL A 134 14.13 8.29 -16.84
CA VAL A 134 15.27 9.14 -17.21
C VAL A 134 14.73 10.43 -17.79
N ARG A 135 15.06 11.54 -17.17
CA ARG A 135 14.61 12.86 -17.56
C ARG A 135 15.58 13.54 -18.53
N ARG A 136 15.10 14.50 -19.29
CA ARG A 136 15.94 15.30 -20.20
C ARG A 136 16.86 16.22 -19.39
N ASP A 137 18.05 16.49 -19.89
CA ASP A 137 19.04 17.37 -19.25
C ASP A 137 18.85 18.85 -19.62
N ASP A 138 17.87 19.17 -20.46
CA ASP A 138 17.59 20.51 -20.92
C ASP A 138 17.19 21.43 -19.75
N ALA A 139 17.58 22.72 -19.85
CA ALA A 139 17.16 23.70 -18.89
C ALA A 139 15.66 23.96 -19.05
N SER A 140 14.89 23.67 -17.99
CA SER A 140 13.45 23.85 -17.99
C SER A 140 12.96 24.51 -16.70
N THR A 141 11.86 25.25 -16.83
CA THR A 141 11.08 25.73 -15.69
C THR A 141 9.63 25.41 -15.95
N GLU A 142 9.03 24.68 -15.04
CA GLU A 142 7.69 24.14 -15.19
C GLU A 142 6.88 24.45 -13.95
N TRP A 143 5.58 24.70 -14.12
CA TRP A 143 4.65 24.79 -13.03
C TRP A 143 3.28 24.23 -13.41
N ALA A 144 2.56 23.71 -12.43
CA ALA A 144 1.19 23.28 -12.60
C ALA A 144 0.33 23.73 -11.43
N VAL A 145 -0.92 24.07 -11.73
CA VAL A 145 -1.97 24.29 -10.75
C VAL A 145 -3.12 23.36 -11.08
N GLU A 146 -3.60 22.67 -10.09
CA GLU A 146 -4.77 21.80 -10.17
C GLU A 146 -5.78 22.26 -9.12
N THR A 147 -7.05 22.32 -9.49
CA THR A 147 -8.15 22.56 -8.55
C THR A 147 -9.36 21.75 -8.95
N GLY A 148 -10.21 21.46 -8.00
CA GLY A 148 -11.39 20.65 -8.22
C GLY A 148 -12.21 20.48 -6.96
N PHE A 149 -13.16 19.58 -7.04
CA PHE A 149 -14.00 19.16 -5.90
C PHE A 149 -14.47 17.72 -6.07
N SER A 150 -14.87 17.11 -4.96
CA SER A 150 -15.62 15.86 -4.91
C SER A 150 -16.96 16.07 -4.19
N ALA A 151 -17.99 15.37 -4.60
CA ALA A 151 -19.34 15.47 -4.00
C ALA A 151 -20.00 14.11 -3.95
N ALA A 152 -20.64 13.79 -2.81
CA ALA A 152 -21.44 12.58 -2.66
C ALA A 152 -22.79 12.71 -3.39
N THR A 153 -23.30 11.60 -3.92
CA THR A 153 -24.57 11.57 -4.65
C THR A 153 -25.79 11.63 -3.73
N ASP A 154 -25.62 11.36 -2.43
CA ASP A 154 -26.66 11.45 -1.41
C ASP A 154 -26.79 12.85 -0.80
N GLY A 155 -25.93 13.79 -1.19
CA GLY A 155 -25.94 15.19 -0.76
C GLY A 155 -24.77 15.56 0.15
N GLY A 156 -24.80 16.80 0.61
CA GLY A 156 -23.73 17.41 1.38
C GLY A 156 -22.98 18.48 0.60
N ALA A 157 -22.08 19.18 1.26
CA ALA A 157 -21.23 20.18 0.62
C ALA A 157 -20.16 19.50 -0.22
N PRO A 158 -19.83 20.01 -1.41
CA PRO A 158 -18.68 19.55 -2.16
C PRO A 158 -17.37 19.82 -1.40
N GLU A 159 -16.48 18.84 -1.39
CA GLU A 159 -15.18 18.94 -0.72
C GLU A 159 -14.12 19.39 -1.73
N PRO A 160 -13.39 20.50 -1.45
CA PRO A 160 -12.47 21.12 -2.38
C PRO A 160 -11.10 20.41 -2.40
N ARG A 161 -10.43 20.50 -3.55
CA ARG A 161 -9.03 20.11 -3.71
C ARG A 161 -8.23 21.14 -4.50
N ALA A 162 -6.98 21.32 -4.11
CA ALA A 162 -6.04 22.20 -4.79
C ALA A 162 -4.62 21.62 -4.71
N LYS A 163 -3.85 21.76 -5.78
CA LYS A 163 -2.45 21.35 -5.86
C LYS A 163 -1.65 22.36 -6.66
N PHE A 164 -0.46 22.68 -6.19
CA PHE A 164 0.52 23.51 -6.89
C PHE A 164 1.83 22.72 -7.00
N GLU A 165 2.44 22.75 -8.17
CA GLU A 165 3.72 22.12 -8.45
C GLU A 165 4.61 23.10 -9.19
N TYR A 166 5.89 23.12 -8.82
CA TYR A 166 6.92 23.89 -9.47
C TYR A 166 8.18 23.05 -9.61
N GLY A 167 8.75 22.99 -10.80
CA GLY A 167 10.00 22.33 -11.13
C GLY A 167 10.93 23.26 -11.89
N ARG A 168 12.20 23.28 -11.51
CA ARG A 168 13.26 23.99 -12.24
C ARG A 168 14.48 23.11 -12.38
N ARG A 169 15.01 23.03 -13.59
CA ARG A 169 16.21 22.26 -13.92
C ARG A 169 17.21 23.13 -14.66
N ARG A 170 18.48 22.87 -14.39
CA ARG A 170 19.60 23.50 -15.11
C ARG A 170 20.83 22.59 -15.03
N GLY A 171 21.06 21.81 -16.07
CA GLY A 171 22.03 20.71 -16.03
C GLY A 171 21.73 19.73 -14.90
N ASP A 172 22.71 19.37 -14.11
CA ASP A 172 22.58 18.44 -12.98
C ASP A 172 21.88 19.01 -11.74
N THR A 173 21.51 20.31 -11.75
CA THR A 173 20.80 20.95 -10.64
C THR A 173 19.28 20.92 -10.89
N ALA A 174 18.51 20.48 -9.89
CA ALA A 174 17.05 20.46 -9.94
C ALA A 174 16.47 20.96 -8.60
N LEU A 175 15.34 21.67 -8.70
CA LEU A 175 14.50 22.05 -7.57
C LEU A 175 13.06 21.69 -7.94
N ASP A 176 12.42 20.89 -7.11
CA ASP A 176 11.00 20.53 -7.23
C ASP A 176 10.29 20.94 -5.93
N VAL A 177 9.14 21.61 -6.04
CA VAL A 177 8.30 22.03 -4.91
C VAL A 177 6.87 21.59 -5.19
N SER A 178 6.18 21.04 -4.20
CA SER A 178 4.75 20.75 -4.29
C SER A 178 4.02 21.21 -3.04
N LEU A 179 2.79 21.69 -3.25
CA LEU A 179 1.82 22.00 -2.21
C LEU A 179 0.51 21.31 -2.57
N LYS A 180 -0.09 20.61 -1.64
CA LYS A 180 -1.35 19.87 -1.79
C LYS A 180 -2.28 20.22 -0.65
N SER A 181 -3.54 20.46 -0.94
CA SER A 181 -4.62 20.55 0.02
C SER A 181 -5.84 19.88 -0.60
N VAL A 182 -6.27 18.78 -0.02
CA VAL A 182 -7.39 17.96 -0.47
C VAL A 182 -8.32 17.75 0.69
N ARG A 183 -9.61 17.85 0.43
CA ARG A 183 -10.65 17.31 1.29
C ARG A 183 -11.48 16.36 0.45
N GLU A 184 -11.82 15.23 1.01
CA GLU A 184 -12.59 14.21 0.31
C GLU A 184 -13.56 13.50 1.27
N ILE A 185 -14.55 12.88 0.67
CA ILE A 185 -15.53 12.06 1.36
C ILE A 185 -14.96 10.65 1.34
N ASP A 186 -14.72 10.14 2.53
CA ASP A 186 -14.19 8.80 2.71
C ASP A 186 -15.26 7.73 2.43
N ASP A 187 -14.83 6.54 2.03
CA ASP A 187 -15.69 5.40 1.68
C ASP A 187 -16.39 4.77 2.89
N ASP A 188 -15.98 5.08 4.12
CA ASP A 188 -16.72 4.78 5.35
C ASP A 188 -18.01 5.61 5.48
N THR A 189 -18.13 6.74 4.75
CA THR A 189 -19.40 7.47 4.66
C THR A 189 -20.49 6.55 4.14
N SER A 190 -21.51 6.28 4.94
CA SER A 190 -22.50 5.26 4.61
C SER A 190 -23.78 5.43 5.43
N HIS A 191 -24.88 4.87 4.91
CA HIS A 191 -26.14 4.76 5.61
C HIS A 191 -26.66 3.33 5.56
N GLY A 192 -27.41 2.94 6.60
CA GLY A 192 -27.85 1.55 6.67
C GLY A 192 -28.62 1.20 7.90
N SER A 193 -28.39 0.01 8.40
CA SER A 193 -29.04 -0.49 9.61
C SER A 193 -28.22 -1.53 10.34
N ILE A 194 -28.40 -1.57 11.63
CA ILE A 194 -27.94 -2.58 12.55
C ILE A 194 -29.10 -3.48 12.90
N ARG A 195 -28.92 -4.79 12.73
CA ARG A 195 -29.87 -5.81 13.19
C ARG A 195 -29.18 -6.63 14.25
N THR A 196 -29.73 -6.61 15.46
CA THR A 196 -29.25 -7.39 16.59
C THR A 196 -30.21 -8.54 16.88
N ARG A 197 -29.67 -9.72 17.15
CA ARG A 197 -30.40 -10.90 17.61
C ARG A 197 -29.73 -11.43 18.87
N GLU A 198 -30.48 -11.50 19.95
CA GLU A 198 -30.10 -12.05 21.24
C GLU A 198 -31.13 -13.13 21.63
N GLY A 199 -30.69 -14.38 21.72
CA GLY A 199 -31.59 -15.51 21.92
C GLY A 199 -32.73 -15.56 20.90
N ALA A 200 -33.99 -15.37 21.34
CA ALA A 200 -35.17 -15.32 20.49
C ALA A 200 -35.56 -13.91 20.03
N ASP A 201 -35.01 -12.89 20.66
CA ASP A 201 -35.35 -11.52 20.39
C ASP A 201 -34.57 -10.97 19.20
N THR A 202 -35.17 -10.05 18.47
CA THR A 202 -34.53 -9.40 17.31
C THR A 202 -35.06 -7.97 17.19
N TRP A 203 -34.12 -7.01 17.10
CA TRP A 203 -34.48 -5.61 16.88
C TRP A 203 -33.58 -4.99 15.79
N ARG A 204 -33.94 -3.79 15.37
CA ARG A 204 -33.25 -3.09 14.31
C ARG A 204 -33.12 -1.62 14.64
N ARG A 205 -31.93 -1.05 14.40
CA ARG A 205 -31.61 0.37 14.49
C ARG A 205 -31.18 0.91 13.13
N SER A 206 -31.43 2.18 12.87
CA SER A 206 -30.83 2.87 11.70
C SER A 206 -29.38 3.19 12.00
N LEU A 207 -28.55 3.29 10.97
CA LEU A 207 -27.16 3.69 11.04
C LEU A 207 -26.90 4.73 9.96
N ASP A 208 -26.28 5.84 10.33
CA ASP A 208 -25.82 6.90 9.44
C ASP A 208 -24.41 7.31 9.88
N MET A 209 -23.43 7.15 9.00
CA MET A 209 -22.02 7.46 9.24
C MET A 209 -21.52 8.41 8.17
N ARG A 210 -20.82 9.46 8.57
CA ARG A 210 -20.18 10.39 7.65
C ARG A 210 -18.75 10.65 8.06
N THR A 211 -17.83 10.32 7.17
CA THR A 211 -16.39 10.55 7.32
C THR A 211 -15.90 11.52 6.26
N ILE A 212 -15.18 12.54 6.70
CA ILE A 212 -14.53 13.52 5.83
C ILE A 212 -13.06 13.58 6.21
N GLU A 213 -12.22 13.37 5.24
CA GLU A 213 -10.78 13.45 5.38
C GLU A 213 -10.23 14.72 4.75
N GLY A 214 -9.24 15.31 5.39
CA GLY A 214 -8.49 16.45 4.89
C GLY A 214 -7.00 16.16 4.92
N GLU A 215 -6.32 16.34 3.80
CA GLU A 215 -4.87 16.19 3.69
C GLU A 215 -4.22 17.49 3.22
N GLN A 216 -3.13 17.87 3.86
CA GLN A 216 -2.28 19.00 3.49
C GLN A 216 -0.83 18.52 3.43
N GLU A 217 -0.16 18.81 2.33
CA GLU A 217 1.24 18.43 2.12
C GLU A 217 2.02 19.59 1.53
N ALA A 218 3.24 19.80 2.03
CA ALA A 218 4.24 20.66 1.43
C ALA A 218 5.54 19.86 1.31
N ALA A 219 6.05 19.70 0.09
CA ALA A 219 7.29 18.97 -0.15
C ALA A 219 8.25 19.78 -1.03
N VAL A 220 9.55 19.60 -0.75
CA VAL A 220 10.65 20.17 -1.51
C VAL A 220 11.72 19.13 -1.76
N SER A 221 12.20 19.07 -2.99
CA SER A 221 13.37 18.25 -3.37
C SER A 221 14.38 19.13 -4.10
N TRP A 222 15.61 19.12 -3.64
CA TRP A 222 16.71 19.85 -4.24
C TRP A 222 17.87 18.93 -4.54
N ARG A 223 18.40 19.02 -5.76
CA ARG A 223 19.49 18.20 -6.23
C ARG A 223 20.57 19.08 -6.84
N GLN A 224 21.84 18.75 -6.54
CA GLN A 224 23.00 19.41 -7.12
C GLN A 224 24.21 18.51 -7.25
N PRO A 225 25.13 18.81 -8.16
CA PRO A 225 26.45 18.16 -8.18
C PRO A 225 27.25 18.54 -6.94
N LEU A 226 27.90 17.57 -6.33
CA LEU A 226 28.80 17.76 -5.19
C LEU A 226 29.93 16.71 -5.24
N ALA A 227 31.21 17.16 -5.11
CA ALA A 227 32.37 16.28 -5.00
C ALA A 227 32.43 15.13 -6.04
N SER A 228 32.19 15.46 -7.31
CA SER A 228 32.08 14.50 -8.43
C SER A 228 30.99 13.42 -8.23
N GLY A 229 30.02 13.70 -7.43
CA GLY A 229 28.80 12.94 -7.22
C GLY A 229 27.59 13.84 -7.29
N ARG A 230 26.45 13.34 -6.82
CA ARG A 230 25.17 14.03 -6.81
C ARG A 230 24.61 14.01 -5.40
N LEU A 231 24.29 15.18 -4.85
CA LEU A 231 23.60 15.36 -3.59
C LEU A 231 22.13 15.65 -3.88
N SER A 232 21.23 14.94 -3.18
CA SER A 232 19.79 15.23 -3.14
C SER A 232 19.39 15.51 -1.69
N LEU A 233 18.61 16.56 -1.48
CA LEU A 233 17.98 16.90 -0.20
C LEU A 233 16.47 16.93 -0.40
N THR A 234 15.72 16.36 0.53
CA THR A 234 14.26 16.38 0.54
C THR A 234 13.75 16.88 1.87
N GLY A 235 12.62 17.55 1.86
CA GLY A 235 11.89 17.91 3.05
C GLY A 235 10.41 17.86 2.78
N ALA A 236 9.63 17.31 3.71
CA ALA A 236 8.18 17.22 3.62
C ALA A 236 7.53 17.55 4.96
N LEU A 237 6.36 18.19 4.87
CA LEU A 237 5.43 18.41 5.97
C LEU A 237 4.08 17.89 5.52
N ARG A 238 3.44 17.06 6.34
CA ARG A 238 2.13 16.49 6.08
C ARG A 238 1.23 16.69 7.28
N GLY A 239 -0.04 16.96 7.02
CA GLY A 239 -1.10 17.00 8.01
C GLY A 239 -2.35 16.32 7.48
N GLU A 240 -2.97 15.50 8.30
CA GLU A 240 -4.25 14.83 8.05
C GLU A 240 -5.21 15.16 9.18
N ASP A 241 -6.48 15.37 8.86
CA ASP A 241 -7.58 15.59 9.82
C ASP A 241 -8.76 14.76 9.32
N ALA A 242 -9.07 13.65 9.98
CA ALA A 242 -10.25 12.85 9.72
C ALA A 242 -11.31 13.14 10.76
N ARG A 243 -12.58 13.20 10.32
CA ARG A 243 -13.73 13.40 11.20
C ARG A 243 -14.84 12.47 10.80
N THR A 244 -15.20 11.59 11.72
CA THR A 244 -16.34 10.69 11.58
C THR A 244 -17.45 11.08 12.54
N THR A 245 -18.67 11.07 12.05
CA THR A 245 -19.87 11.21 12.87
C THR A 245 -20.79 10.05 12.56
N THR A 246 -21.02 9.20 13.57
CA THR A 246 -21.94 8.07 13.50
C THR A 246 -23.21 8.40 14.30
N ARG A 247 -24.35 8.11 13.73
CA ARG A 247 -25.67 8.21 14.39
C ARG A 247 -26.37 6.87 14.28
N ILE A 248 -26.73 6.31 15.42
CA ILE A 248 -27.46 5.06 15.53
C ILE A 248 -28.83 5.39 16.13
N GLY A 249 -29.90 5.00 15.45
CA GLY A 249 -31.27 5.28 15.92
C GLY A 249 -31.64 4.40 17.09
N ALA A 250 -32.60 4.86 17.93
CA ALA A 250 -33.15 4.10 19.03
C ALA A 250 -33.91 2.84 18.57
N SER A 251 -34.01 1.86 19.46
CA SER A 251 -34.87 0.67 19.33
C SER A 251 -35.84 0.56 20.52
N ALA A 252 -36.51 -0.56 20.64
CA ALA A 252 -37.36 -0.81 21.82
C ALA A 252 -36.56 -1.12 23.11
N VAL A 253 -35.26 -1.47 22.94
CA VAL A 253 -34.37 -1.90 24.03
C VAL A 253 -33.11 -1.02 24.16
N ASP A 254 -32.75 -0.25 23.12
CA ASP A 254 -31.58 0.60 23.11
C ASP A 254 -31.94 2.06 22.83
N ASP A 255 -31.28 2.99 23.47
CA ASP A 255 -31.36 4.41 23.19
C ASP A 255 -30.70 4.79 21.87
N ALA A 256 -31.00 5.97 21.38
CA ALA A 256 -30.28 6.54 20.25
C ALA A 256 -28.83 6.87 20.65
N GLU A 257 -27.88 6.55 19.81
CA GLU A 257 -26.47 6.75 20.06
C GLU A 257 -25.85 7.71 19.05
N ARG A 258 -24.95 8.53 19.52
CA ARG A 258 -24.15 9.42 18.68
C ARG A 258 -22.69 9.29 19.04
N ILE A 259 -21.87 8.94 18.02
CA ILE A 259 -20.43 8.83 18.16
C ILE A 259 -19.78 9.90 17.28
N GLY A 260 -18.85 10.63 17.86
CA GLY A 260 -18.00 11.59 17.16
C GLY A 260 -16.56 11.19 17.30
N GLU A 261 -15.87 10.98 16.19
CA GLU A 261 -14.46 10.65 16.14
C GLU A 261 -13.69 11.77 15.45
N ARG A 262 -12.50 12.02 15.94
CA ARG A 262 -11.56 12.94 15.31
C ARG A 262 -10.16 12.42 15.45
N GLU A 263 -9.51 12.25 14.29
CA GLU A 263 -8.10 11.92 14.17
C GLU A 263 -7.35 13.08 13.54
N ARG A 264 -6.19 13.40 14.09
CA ARG A 264 -5.26 14.38 13.53
C ARG A 264 -3.86 13.81 13.50
N TYR A 265 -3.32 13.67 12.31
CA TYR A 265 -1.94 13.28 12.10
C TYR A 265 -1.13 14.44 11.55
N ARG A 266 0.09 14.62 12.05
CA ARG A 266 1.07 15.58 11.55
C ARG A 266 2.41 14.91 11.43
N GLU A 267 3.14 15.23 10.37
CA GLU A 267 4.44 14.64 10.13
C GLU A 267 5.42 15.66 9.52
N ALA A 268 6.69 15.52 9.89
CA ALA A 268 7.80 16.21 9.29
C ALA A 268 8.91 15.23 8.93
N GLU A 269 9.40 15.28 7.68
CA GLU A 269 10.51 14.46 7.19
C GLU A 269 11.59 15.35 6.57
N VAL A 270 12.87 15.00 6.83
CA VAL A 270 14.03 15.55 6.13
C VAL A 270 14.93 14.40 5.71
N GLY A 271 15.30 14.36 4.44
CA GLY A 271 16.15 13.33 3.85
C GLY A 271 17.34 13.89 3.09
N MET A 272 18.43 13.14 3.10
CA MET A 272 19.64 13.42 2.33
C MET A 272 20.10 12.16 1.63
N ARG A 273 20.50 12.27 0.37
CA ARG A 273 21.14 11.20 -0.39
C ARG A 273 22.31 11.74 -1.19
N PHE A 274 23.44 11.05 -1.12
CA PHE A 274 24.63 11.32 -1.91
C PHE A 274 25.01 10.08 -2.71
N VAL A 275 25.13 10.21 -4.03
CA VAL A 275 25.54 9.12 -4.94
C VAL A 275 26.78 9.56 -5.69
N ARG A 276 27.81 8.71 -5.68
CA ARG A 276 29.05 8.93 -6.43
C ARG A 276 29.49 7.67 -7.14
N GLN A 277 29.77 7.81 -8.42
CA GLN A 277 30.41 6.78 -9.23
C GLN A 277 31.93 7.02 -9.29
N PHE A 278 32.68 5.99 -8.94
CA PHE A 278 34.12 5.98 -9.04
C PHE A 278 34.59 5.34 -10.34
N ARG A 279 35.83 5.65 -10.76
CA ARG A 279 36.47 4.89 -11.83
C ARG A 279 36.52 3.40 -11.44
N GLY A 280 36.26 2.48 -12.39
CA GLY A 280 36.27 1.04 -12.12
C GLY A 280 34.90 0.47 -11.74
N ARG A 281 33.77 1.10 -12.16
CA ARG A 281 32.41 0.57 -12.04
C ARG A 281 31.97 0.38 -10.59
N THR A 282 32.38 1.26 -9.69
CA THR A 282 31.99 1.27 -8.29
C THR A 282 31.08 2.45 -8.01
N THR A 283 29.92 2.21 -7.42
CA THR A 283 28.99 3.23 -6.97
C THR A 283 28.91 3.23 -5.44
N LEU A 284 29.11 4.38 -4.85
CA LEU A 284 28.86 4.65 -3.42
C LEU A 284 27.56 5.42 -3.31
N GLU A 285 26.70 4.97 -2.41
CA GLU A 285 25.51 5.68 -1.98
C GLU A 285 25.59 5.88 -0.46
N ALA A 286 25.35 7.10 0.00
CA ALA A 286 25.16 7.44 1.41
C ALA A 286 23.84 8.17 1.57
N MET A 287 23.08 7.81 2.59
CA MET A 287 21.77 8.40 2.83
C MET A 287 21.52 8.55 4.32
N ALA A 288 20.76 9.58 4.68
CA ALA A 288 20.24 9.79 6.01
C ALA A 288 18.83 10.38 5.92
N SER A 289 17.95 10.00 6.84
CA SER A 289 16.62 10.60 6.99
C SER A 289 16.25 10.73 8.46
N VAL A 290 15.45 11.75 8.76
CA VAL A 290 14.83 11.98 10.05
C VAL A 290 13.36 12.27 9.83
N GLN A 291 12.51 11.54 10.54
CA GLN A 291 11.07 11.66 10.51
C GLN A 291 10.53 11.81 11.92
N ARG A 292 9.47 12.62 12.08
CA ARG A 292 8.71 12.80 13.33
C ARG A 292 7.23 12.89 12.99
N GLY A 293 6.43 12.09 13.72
CA GLY A 293 4.98 12.03 13.59
C GLY A 293 4.29 12.33 14.92
N TRP A 294 3.10 12.89 14.87
CA TRP A 294 2.21 13.16 16.01
C TRP A 294 0.78 12.81 15.60
N LEU A 295 0.18 11.92 16.35
CA LEU A 295 -1.21 11.47 16.19
C LEU A 295 -2.00 11.88 17.43
N GLU A 296 -3.15 12.53 17.23
CA GLU A 296 -4.13 12.86 18.25
C GLU A 296 -5.46 12.18 17.88
N GLU A 297 -5.97 11.30 18.73
CA GLU A 297 -7.23 10.59 18.56
C GLU A 297 -8.20 11.00 19.65
N ARG A 298 -9.43 11.33 19.29
CA ARG A 298 -10.51 11.70 20.21
C ARG A 298 -11.79 11.07 19.73
N GLU A 299 -12.38 10.24 20.58
CA GLU A 299 -13.66 9.60 20.31
C GLU A 299 -14.60 9.82 21.47
N HIS A 300 -15.86 10.08 21.19
CA HIS A 300 -16.90 10.33 22.19
C HIS A 300 -18.21 9.68 21.73
N SER A 301 -18.70 8.73 22.51
CA SER A 301 -20.02 8.10 22.35
C SER A 301 -20.97 8.56 23.41
N GLN A 302 -22.22 8.81 23.04
CA GLN A 302 -23.32 9.15 23.94
C GLN A 302 -24.56 8.38 23.54
N ALA A 303 -25.10 7.57 24.49
CA ALA A 303 -26.33 6.81 24.34
C ALA A 303 -27.19 6.97 25.62
N GLY A 304 -28.28 7.75 25.54
CA GLY A 304 -29.07 8.08 26.74
C GLY A 304 -28.23 8.77 27.81
N ASP A 305 -28.12 8.13 28.99
CA ASP A 305 -27.27 8.59 30.10
C ASP A 305 -25.85 8.04 30.05
N ASP A 306 -25.54 7.10 29.13
CA ASP A 306 -24.21 6.52 28.94
C ASP A 306 -23.34 7.50 28.17
N ASP A 307 -22.16 7.81 28.71
CA ASP A 307 -21.15 8.71 28.14
C ASP A 307 -19.81 7.98 28.18
N GLU A 308 -19.25 7.70 27.00
CA GLU A 308 -17.94 7.05 26.83
C GLU A 308 -17.00 7.95 26.04
N ARG A 309 -15.74 8.01 26.47
CA ARG A 309 -14.71 8.82 25.80
C ARG A 309 -13.41 8.06 25.70
N PHE A 310 -12.80 8.19 24.52
CA PHE A 310 -11.41 7.78 24.30
C PHE A 310 -10.57 8.98 23.89
N GLU A 311 -9.39 9.07 24.48
CA GLU A 311 -8.36 10.04 24.12
C GLU A 311 -7.03 9.31 23.93
N GLY A 312 -6.37 9.49 22.78
CA GLY A 312 -5.06 8.96 22.46
C GLY A 312 -4.16 10.07 21.94
N ASP A 313 -2.92 10.10 22.44
CA ASP A 313 -1.84 10.99 21.97
C ASP A 313 -0.60 10.16 21.71
N THR A 314 -0.11 10.12 20.47
CA THR A 314 1.05 9.32 20.08
C THR A 314 2.08 10.19 19.36
N GLY A 315 3.30 10.21 19.88
CA GLY A 315 4.45 10.79 19.21
C GLY A 315 5.36 9.70 18.66
N SER A 316 5.71 9.74 17.39
CA SER A 316 6.59 8.76 16.75
C SER A 316 7.82 9.41 16.12
N GLY A 317 8.88 8.65 15.93
CA GLY A 317 10.06 9.15 15.26
C GLY A 317 11.00 8.08 14.76
N GLU A 318 11.56 8.31 13.58
CA GLU A 318 12.58 7.47 12.99
C GLU A 318 13.79 8.31 12.56
N THR A 319 14.99 7.79 12.76
CA THR A 319 16.23 8.36 12.23
C THR A 319 17.04 7.22 11.63
N ILE A 320 17.40 7.34 10.34
CA ILE A 320 18.11 6.31 9.58
C ILE A 320 19.40 6.91 9.04
N ALA A 321 20.46 6.11 9.04
CA ALA A 321 21.67 6.38 8.27
C ALA A 321 22.11 5.09 7.57
N ARG A 322 22.36 5.17 6.26
CA ARG A 322 22.75 4.02 5.42
C ARG A 322 23.92 4.40 4.51
N ILE A 323 24.84 3.47 4.35
CA ILE A 323 25.88 3.53 3.34
C ILE A 323 25.86 2.22 2.53
N ALA A 324 25.90 2.34 1.21
CA ALA A 324 25.90 1.19 0.30
C ALA A 324 26.98 1.34 -0.76
N LEU A 325 27.60 0.22 -1.10
CA LEU A 325 28.62 0.10 -2.12
C LEU A 325 28.22 -0.98 -3.12
N THR A 326 28.15 -0.62 -4.41
CA THR A 326 27.93 -1.57 -5.49
C THR A 326 29.17 -1.57 -6.39
N HIS A 327 29.71 -2.76 -6.69
CA HIS A 327 30.89 -2.93 -7.51
C HIS A 327 30.64 -3.96 -8.62
N ALA A 328 30.63 -3.52 -9.88
CA ALA A 328 30.58 -4.41 -11.03
C ALA A 328 32.01 -4.91 -11.38
N ARG A 329 32.32 -6.13 -10.95
CA ARG A 329 33.59 -6.80 -11.21
C ARG A 329 33.80 -7.07 -12.71
N SER A 330 32.70 -7.40 -13.41
CA SER A 330 32.63 -7.65 -14.85
C SER A 330 31.20 -7.39 -15.33
N ASP A 331 30.96 -7.63 -16.63
CA ASP A 331 29.58 -7.54 -17.18
C ASP A 331 28.67 -8.68 -16.74
N VAL A 332 29.22 -9.72 -16.10
CA VAL A 332 28.48 -10.90 -15.63
C VAL A 332 28.47 -11.05 -14.11
N LEU A 333 29.23 -10.24 -13.38
CA LEU A 333 29.35 -10.39 -11.92
C LEU A 333 29.46 -9.02 -11.24
N SER A 334 28.56 -8.75 -10.32
CA SER A 334 28.61 -7.60 -9.42
C SER A 334 28.36 -7.99 -7.97
N PHE A 335 28.83 -7.15 -7.05
CA PHE A 335 28.66 -7.30 -5.62
C PHE A 335 28.02 -6.03 -5.07
N ASN A 336 27.19 -6.19 -4.05
CA ASN A 336 26.63 -5.10 -3.25
C ASN A 336 26.87 -5.37 -1.77
N ALA A 337 27.19 -4.32 -1.06
CA ALA A 337 27.32 -4.34 0.41
C ALA A 337 26.70 -3.08 0.99
N ALA A 338 25.99 -3.18 2.11
CA ALA A 338 25.42 -2.03 2.78
C ALA A 338 25.48 -2.19 4.30
N LEU A 339 25.56 -1.05 4.97
CA LEU A 339 25.38 -0.92 6.41
C LEU A 339 24.31 0.11 6.67
N GLU A 340 23.38 -0.20 7.57
CA GLU A 340 22.30 0.67 7.99
C GLU A 340 22.24 0.71 9.52
N GLY A 341 22.02 1.90 10.09
CA GLY A 341 21.66 2.10 11.47
C GLY A 341 20.36 2.87 11.55
N ALA A 342 19.46 2.45 12.43
CA ALA A 342 18.19 3.12 12.67
C ALA A 342 17.94 3.29 14.18
N TYR A 343 17.31 4.41 14.51
CA TYR A 343 16.77 4.70 15.83
C TYR A 343 15.33 5.07 15.71
N ASN A 344 14.47 4.28 16.36
CA ASN A 344 13.01 4.44 16.35
C ASN A 344 12.52 4.75 17.76
N ALA A 345 11.48 5.58 17.85
CA ALA A 345 10.87 5.99 19.10
C ALA A 345 9.36 6.09 18.93
N LEU A 346 8.63 5.70 19.97
CA LEU A 346 7.21 5.98 20.12
C LEU A 346 6.95 6.33 21.59
N ASP A 347 6.16 7.39 21.79
CA ASP A 347 5.61 7.80 23.08
C ASP A 347 4.09 7.82 22.91
N GLY A 348 3.35 6.95 23.60
CA GLY A 348 1.91 6.83 23.57
C GLY A 348 1.29 7.02 24.95
N ASP A 349 0.22 7.83 25.01
CA ASP A 349 -0.63 8.01 26.17
C ASP A 349 -2.09 7.85 25.73
N SER A 350 -2.86 7.01 26.39
CA SER A 350 -4.26 6.76 26.08
C SER A 350 -5.12 6.67 27.34
N ARG A 351 -6.37 7.11 27.22
CA ARG A 351 -7.35 7.11 28.30
C ARG A 351 -8.71 6.74 27.79
N VAL A 352 -9.41 5.86 28.51
CA VAL A 352 -10.86 5.61 28.35
C VAL A 352 -11.59 6.08 29.60
N GLN A 353 -12.75 6.68 29.41
CA GLN A 353 -13.66 7.07 30.47
C GLN A 353 -15.06 6.53 30.18
N GLU A 354 -15.71 5.96 31.18
CA GLU A 354 -17.10 5.52 31.16
C GLU A 354 -17.87 6.27 32.28
N GLY A 355 -18.92 6.99 31.92
CA GLY A 355 -19.67 7.81 32.87
C GLY A 355 -18.81 8.86 33.62
N GLY A 356 -17.70 9.30 33.01
CA GLY A 356 -16.74 10.23 33.61
C GLY A 356 -15.74 9.59 34.59
N VAL A 357 -15.68 8.25 34.66
CA VAL A 357 -14.73 7.50 35.48
C VAL A 357 -13.68 6.88 34.58
N ASP A 358 -12.40 7.00 34.92
CA ASP A 358 -11.30 6.40 34.16
C ASP A 358 -11.32 4.86 34.27
N VAL A 359 -11.27 4.19 33.11
CA VAL A 359 -11.14 2.73 33.00
C VAL A 359 -9.65 2.40 32.88
N PRO A 360 -9.07 1.59 33.78
CA PRO A 360 -7.67 1.19 33.71
C PRO A 360 -7.40 0.32 32.46
N LEU A 361 -6.45 0.74 31.60
CA LEU A 361 -6.07 0.03 30.40
C LEU A 361 -4.62 -0.45 30.46
N PRO A 362 -4.33 -1.73 30.21
CA PRO A 362 -2.96 -2.20 30.04
C PRO A 362 -2.32 -1.57 28.78
N GLY A 363 -1.19 -0.88 28.95
CA GLY A 363 -0.50 -0.19 27.84
C GLY A 363 -1.01 1.23 27.58
N SER A 364 -1.56 1.90 28.59
CA SER A 364 -2.03 3.29 28.48
C SER A 364 -0.91 4.34 28.49
N ASP A 365 0.19 4.14 29.22
CA ASP A 365 1.41 4.97 29.17
C ASP A 365 2.58 4.09 28.71
N VAL A 366 3.05 4.33 27.49
CA VAL A 366 4.08 3.51 26.84
C VAL A 366 5.13 4.39 26.18
N ARG A 367 6.40 4.08 26.43
CA ARG A 367 7.54 4.70 25.75
C ARG A 367 8.44 3.64 25.19
N ILE A 368 8.53 3.56 23.87
CA ILE A 368 9.33 2.57 23.15
C ILE A 368 10.53 3.24 22.51
N ARG A 369 11.67 2.59 22.63
CA ARG A 369 12.92 2.99 21.97
C ARG A 369 13.56 1.77 21.34
N GLU A 370 13.83 1.82 20.04
CA GLU A 370 14.55 0.77 19.31
C GLU A 370 15.85 1.31 18.75
N ARG A 371 16.91 0.51 18.89
CA ARG A 371 18.17 0.69 18.18
C ARG A 371 18.39 -0.50 17.29
N ARG A 372 18.52 -0.26 15.99
CA ARG A 372 18.70 -1.30 15.01
C ARG A 372 19.95 -1.07 14.17
N GLY A 373 20.69 -2.13 13.91
CA GLY A 373 21.80 -2.16 12.98
C GLY A 373 21.64 -3.31 11.99
N GLU A 374 21.90 -3.05 10.73
CA GLU A 374 21.77 -4.05 9.66
C GLU A 374 22.98 -4.03 8.74
N ALA A 375 23.49 -5.21 8.40
CA ALA A 375 24.52 -5.42 7.38
C ALA A 375 23.99 -6.30 6.28
N THR A 376 24.13 -5.86 5.02
CA THR A 376 23.70 -6.57 3.81
C THR A 376 24.89 -6.89 2.94
N LEU A 377 24.95 -8.12 2.43
CA LEU A 377 25.88 -8.55 1.40
C LEU A 377 25.09 -9.27 0.30
N GLY A 378 25.41 -8.99 -0.96
CA GLY A 378 24.79 -9.66 -2.08
C GLY A 378 25.69 -9.70 -3.30
N ALA A 379 25.30 -10.54 -4.26
CA ALA A 379 25.94 -10.63 -5.55
C ALA A 379 24.89 -10.84 -6.66
N THR A 380 25.19 -10.37 -7.86
CA THR A 380 24.44 -10.69 -9.07
C THR A 380 25.40 -11.38 -10.02
N TRP A 381 25.08 -12.61 -10.41
CA TRP A 381 25.90 -13.43 -11.31
C TRP A 381 25.08 -13.93 -12.47
N ASN A 382 25.56 -13.66 -13.69
CA ASN A 382 24.98 -14.11 -14.96
C ASN A 382 25.87 -15.20 -15.57
N PRO A 383 25.75 -16.49 -15.13
CA PRO A 383 26.61 -17.57 -15.62
C PRO A 383 26.43 -17.87 -17.12
N ALA A 384 25.24 -17.56 -17.65
CA ALA A 384 24.89 -17.63 -19.06
C ALA A 384 24.00 -16.45 -19.44
N GLN A 385 23.73 -16.23 -20.71
CA GLN A 385 22.92 -15.08 -21.19
C GLN A 385 21.47 -15.14 -20.76
N ASP A 386 20.96 -16.32 -20.46
CA ASP A 386 19.59 -16.62 -20.09
C ASP A 386 19.42 -16.92 -18.59
N TRP A 387 20.50 -16.87 -17.80
CA TRP A 387 20.47 -17.16 -16.38
C TRP A 387 20.99 -16.01 -15.53
N THR A 388 20.26 -15.69 -14.47
CA THR A 388 20.70 -14.79 -13.39
C THR A 388 20.55 -15.46 -12.05
N ILE A 389 21.55 -15.34 -11.20
CA ILE A 389 21.59 -15.87 -9.83
C ILE A 389 21.95 -14.72 -8.90
N GLU A 390 21.10 -14.47 -7.90
CA GLU A 390 21.27 -13.38 -6.94
C GLU A 390 21.22 -13.92 -5.50
N PRO A 391 22.34 -14.40 -4.94
CA PRO A 391 22.43 -14.70 -3.52
C PRO A 391 22.56 -13.42 -2.71
N GLY A 392 21.95 -13.40 -1.55
CA GLY A 392 22.04 -12.31 -0.58
C GLY A 392 21.95 -12.80 0.86
N LEU A 393 22.59 -12.08 1.75
CA LEU A 393 22.48 -12.27 3.18
C LEU A 393 22.36 -10.91 3.84
N ARG A 394 21.34 -10.77 4.68
CA ARG A 394 21.14 -9.64 5.57
C ARG A 394 21.22 -10.11 7.01
N VAL A 395 21.98 -9.44 7.82
CA VAL A 395 22.06 -9.71 9.26
C VAL A 395 21.62 -8.45 10.00
N GLU A 396 20.60 -8.63 10.83
CA GLU A 396 20.03 -7.56 11.64
C GLU A 396 20.24 -7.85 13.12
N ARG A 397 20.54 -6.80 13.88
CA ARG A 397 20.47 -6.78 15.32
C ARG A 397 19.63 -5.60 15.75
N SER A 398 18.59 -5.84 16.56
CA SER A 398 17.78 -4.81 17.19
C SER A 398 17.74 -4.99 18.71
N GLU A 399 17.56 -3.87 19.41
CA GLU A 399 17.33 -3.81 20.85
C GLU A 399 16.15 -2.87 21.06
N ILE A 400 15.07 -3.40 21.66
CA ILE A 400 13.84 -2.69 21.98
C ILE A 400 13.76 -2.55 23.50
N ALA A 401 13.57 -1.32 23.97
CA ALA A 401 13.32 -0.99 25.37
C ALA A 401 11.96 -0.29 25.47
N GLN A 402 11.10 -0.79 26.33
CA GLN A 402 9.84 -0.20 26.72
C GLN A 402 9.89 0.26 28.17
N SER A 403 9.27 1.41 28.46
CA SER A 403 9.03 1.93 29.81
C SER A 403 7.59 2.46 29.90
N GLY A 404 7.12 2.75 31.11
CA GLY A 404 5.72 3.06 31.42
C GLY A 404 5.05 1.88 32.12
N ASP A 405 3.81 1.54 31.77
CA ASP A 405 2.98 0.54 32.43
C ASP A 405 3.60 -0.86 32.47
N SER A 406 4.34 -1.24 31.43
CA SER A 406 4.91 -2.58 31.30
C SER A 406 6.40 -2.50 30.87
N PRO A 407 7.34 -2.23 31.79
CA PRO A 407 8.74 -2.06 31.42
C PRO A 407 9.36 -3.37 30.98
N LEU A 408 10.00 -3.37 29.78
CA LEU A 408 10.61 -4.54 29.17
C LEU A 408 11.81 -4.12 28.32
N GLN A 409 12.86 -4.97 28.28
CA GLN A 409 13.98 -4.80 27.37
C GLN A 409 14.28 -6.14 26.69
N ARG A 410 14.34 -6.13 25.35
CA ARG A 410 14.63 -7.32 24.53
C ARG A 410 15.64 -6.99 23.43
N GLY A 411 16.47 -7.99 23.12
CA GLY A 411 17.42 -7.92 22.01
C GLY A 411 17.23 -9.08 21.06
N PHE A 412 17.23 -8.78 19.77
CA PHE A 412 17.05 -9.75 18.70
C PHE A 412 18.24 -9.75 17.75
N THR A 413 18.57 -10.91 17.20
CA THR A 413 19.55 -11.03 16.12
C THR A 413 19.05 -12.02 15.10
N TYR A 414 18.94 -11.58 13.83
CA TYR A 414 18.39 -12.37 12.75
C TYR A 414 19.32 -12.43 11.55
N ALA A 415 19.44 -13.62 10.96
CA ALA A 415 20.01 -13.82 9.64
C ALA A 415 18.85 -14.00 8.65
N LYS A 416 18.82 -13.19 7.60
CA LYS A 416 17.82 -13.15 6.55
C LYS A 416 18.47 -13.49 5.20
N PRO A 417 18.73 -14.79 4.91
CA PRO A 417 19.25 -15.22 3.62
C PRO A 417 18.20 -15.05 2.53
N ARG A 418 18.68 -14.78 1.30
CA ARG A 418 17.89 -14.69 0.08
C ARG A 418 18.61 -15.32 -1.08
N LEU A 419 17.88 -16.01 -1.94
CA LEU A 419 18.34 -16.48 -3.24
C LEU A 419 17.25 -16.17 -4.27
N ALA A 420 17.60 -15.44 -5.32
CA ALA A 420 16.75 -15.28 -6.49
C ALA A 420 17.41 -15.88 -7.72
N LEU A 421 16.60 -16.60 -8.51
CA LEU A 421 17.00 -17.21 -9.78
C LEU A 421 16.07 -16.68 -10.87
N ARG A 422 16.62 -16.27 -12.00
CA ARG A 422 15.87 -15.92 -13.21
C ARG A 422 16.36 -16.79 -14.36
N TRP A 423 15.42 -17.30 -15.12
CA TRP A 423 15.68 -18.02 -16.36
C TRP A 423 14.81 -17.49 -17.49
N ASP A 424 15.44 -16.98 -18.54
CA ASP A 424 14.80 -16.50 -19.75
C ASP A 424 14.68 -17.67 -20.75
N ALA A 425 13.51 -18.33 -20.76
CA ALA A 425 13.22 -19.48 -21.61
C ALA A 425 12.83 -19.03 -23.03
N GLY A 426 13.76 -18.37 -23.72
CA GLY A 426 13.53 -17.80 -25.03
C GLY A 426 13.32 -16.29 -25.01
N LYS A 427 12.49 -15.76 -25.93
CA LYS A 427 12.24 -14.31 -26.05
C LYS A 427 10.98 -13.85 -25.30
N SER A 428 10.04 -14.76 -25.11
CA SER A 428 8.71 -14.44 -24.59
C SER A 428 8.49 -14.94 -23.18
N ASP A 429 9.23 -15.94 -22.74
CA ASP A 429 8.98 -16.60 -21.45
C ASP A 429 10.12 -16.34 -20.48
N GLN A 430 9.74 -15.95 -19.27
CA GLN A 430 10.68 -15.76 -18.16
C GLN A 430 10.16 -16.46 -16.92
N TRP A 431 11.02 -17.23 -16.27
CA TRP A 431 10.77 -17.89 -14.99
C TRP A 431 11.60 -17.25 -13.90
N ARG A 432 11.01 -17.06 -12.72
CA ARG A 432 11.70 -16.56 -11.54
C ARG A 432 11.36 -17.42 -10.34
N LEU A 433 12.39 -17.79 -9.58
CA LEU A 433 12.27 -18.45 -8.29
C LEU A 433 12.95 -17.58 -7.23
N SER A 434 12.26 -17.24 -6.18
CA SER A 434 12.83 -16.54 -5.02
C SER A 434 12.61 -17.36 -3.76
N LEU A 435 13.68 -17.52 -2.97
CA LEU A 435 13.66 -18.12 -1.64
C LEU A 435 14.21 -17.10 -0.67
N SER A 436 13.47 -16.75 0.37
CA SER A 436 13.91 -15.78 1.38
C SER A 436 13.47 -16.18 2.77
N ARG A 437 14.23 -15.74 3.76
CA ARG A 437 13.78 -15.67 5.15
C ARG A 437 13.56 -14.22 5.50
N GLU A 438 12.33 -13.89 5.81
CA GLU A 438 11.89 -12.58 6.23
C GLU A 438 11.61 -12.59 7.74
N VAL A 439 11.79 -11.46 8.39
CA VAL A 439 11.42 -11.24 9.79
C VAL A 439 10.58 -9.99 9.80
N GLY A 440 9.36 -10.10 10.30
CA GLY A 440 8.41 -9.00 10.43
C GLY A 440 8.96 -7.92 11.35
N GLN A 441 8.45 -6.73 11.21
CA GLN A 441 8.72 -5.65 12.14
C GLN A 441 7.55 -5.53 13.10
N LEU A 442 7.83 -5.34 14.38
CA LEU A 442 6.80 -5.08 15.37
C LEU A 442 6.19 -3.71 15.10
N ASP A 443 4.88 -3.63 14.95
CA ASP A 443 4.21 -2.34 14.99
C ASP A 443 4.24 -1.81 16.43
N PHE A 444 4.78 -0.60 16.62
CA PHE A 444 4.85 -0.02 17.95
C PHE A 444 3.47 0.38 18.50
N ASN A 445 2.49 0.59 17.62
CA ASN A 445 1.12 0.82 18.03
C ASN A 445 0.49 -0.42 18.71
N ASP A 446 0.97 -1.62 18.39
CA ASP A 446 0.56 -2.86 19.05
C ASP A 446 0.93 -2.93 20.56
N PHE A 447 1.80 -2.03 21.00
CA PHE A 447 2.21 -1.92 22.41
C PHE A 447 1.37 -0.90 23.19
N VAL A 448 0.60 -0.05 22.49
CA VAL A 448 -0.24 1.01 23.06
C VAL A 448 -1.70 0.55 23.08
N ALA A 449 -2.42 0.86 24.15
CA ALA A 449 -3.85 0.62 24.23
C ALA A 449 -4.61 1.53 23.26
N SER A 450 -5.61 1.00 22.61
CA SER A 450 -6.50 1.72 21.69
C SER A 450 -7.97 1.35 21.94
N ALA A 451 -8.89 2.19 21.53
CA ALA A 451 -10.31 1.89 21.57
C ALA A 451 -10.97 2.24 20.22
N SER A 452 -12.11 1.61 19.97
CA SER A 452 -13.06 1.96 18.91
C SER A 452 -14.46 1.88 19.52
N LEU A 453 -15.00 3.02 19.90
CA LEU A 453 -16.30 3.09 20.57
C LEU A 453 -17.42 2.71 19.60
N ASP A 454 -17.33 3.07 18.30
CA ASP A 454 -18.28 2.58 17.28
C ASP A 454 -18.28 1.05 17.19
N GLY A 455 -17.12 0.44 17.32
CA GLY A 455 -16.97 -1.01 17.40
C GLY A 455 -17.32 -1.59 18.78
N GLY A 456 -17.44 -0.79 19.83
CA GLY A 456 -17.55 -1.23 21.21
C GLY A 456 -16.38 -2.14 21.59
N VAL A 457 -15.14 -1.75 21.26
CA VAL A 457 -13.94 -2.56 21.43
C VAL A 457 -12.83 -1.75 22.06
N VAL A 458 -12.24 -2.30 23.10
CA VAL A 458 -11.00 -1.83 23.68
C VAL A 458 -9.92 -2.87 23.44
N SER A 459 -8.78 -2.45 22.90
CA SER A 459 -7.61 -3.30 22.65
C SER A 459 -6.49 -2.91 23.61
N ALA A 460 -5.98 -3.90 24.34
CA ALA A 460 -4.82 -3.70 25.20
C ALA A 460 -3.53 -3.70 24.40
N GLY A 461 -2.52 -2.95 24.86
CA GLY A 461 -1.15 -3.06 24.35
C GLY A 461 -0.49 -4.37 24.82
N ASN A 462 0.41 -4.95 24.02
CA ASN A 462 1.14 -6.15 24.37
C ASN A 462 2.66 -5.98 24.28
N ALA A 463 3.30 -5.79 25.44
CA ALA A 463 4.76 -5.66 25.53
C ALA A 463 5.53 -6.95 25.19
N GLU A 464 4.88 -8.12 25.24
CA GLU A 464 5.52 -9.43 25.01
C GLU A 464 5.57 -9.85 23.55
N LEU A 465 5.08 -9.03 22.64
CA LEU A 465 5.06 -9.31 21.22
C LEU A 465 6.46 -9.54 20.63
N GLU A 466 6.61 -10.58 19.82
CA GLU A 466 7.85 -10.90 19.09
C GLU A 466 7.62 -10.80 17.57
N PRO A 467 8.67 -10.39 16.79
CA PRO A 467 8.60 -10.43 15.34
C PRO A 467 8.28 -11.83 14.81
N ASP A 468 7.36 -11.95 13.88
CA ASP A 468 7.15 -13.17 13.13
C ASP A 468 8.34 -13.48 12.20
N LYS A 469 8.52 -14.75 11.85
CA LYS A 469 9.65 -15.22 11.02
C LYS A 469 9.07 -16.06 9.89
N THR A 470 9.24 -15.61 8.67
CA THR A 470 8.62 -16.24 7.51
C THR A 470 9.65 -16.74 6.51
N TRP A 471 9.63 -18.04 6.23
CA TRP A 471 10.28 -18.61 5.06
C TRP A 471 9.32 -18.51 3.88
N ARG A 472 9.73 -17.75 2.86
CA ARG A 472 8.95 -17.48 1.66
C ARG A 472 9.61 -18.11 0.45
N ALA A 473 8.81 -18.85 -0.34
CA ALA A 473 9.17 -19.34 -1.66
C ALA A 473 8.19 -18.76 -2.68
N THR A 474 8.70 -18.07 -3.69
CA THR A 474 7.88 -17.50 -4.77
C THR A 474 8.36 -18.04 -6.11
N LEU A 475 7.46 -18.62 -6.89
CA LEU A 475 7.67 -19.01 -8.28
C LEU A 475 6.77 -18.14 -9.17
N SER A 476 7.33 -17.49 -10.18
CA SER A 476 6.54 -16.74 -11.16
C SER A 476 6.97 -17.09 -12.58
N TRP A 477 5.98 -17.07 -13.47
CA TRP A 477 6.14 -17.20 -14.92
C TRP A 477 5.53 -15.99 -15.60
N GLU A 478 6.30 -15.33 -16.43
CA GLU A 478 5.88 -14.20 -17.27
C GLU A 478 5.94 -14.63 -18.72
N HIS A 479 4.84 -14.37 -19.46
CA HIS A 479 4.78 -14.57 -20.90
C HIS A 479 4.43 -13.25 -21.59
N ARG A 480 5.24 -12.88 -22.56
CA ARG A 480 5.06 -11.67 -23.36
C ARG A 480 4.44 -12.00 -24.70
N PHE A 481 3.33 -11.36 -25.02
CA PHE A 481 2.63 -11.45 -26.30
C PHE A 481 3.03 -10.24 -27.15
N GLY A 482 4.12 -10.35 -27.94
CA GLY A 482 4.66 -9.22 -28.68
C GLY A 482 5.37 -8.21 -27.77
N GLU A 483 5.26 -6.92 -28.10
CA GLU A 483 5.98 -5.84 -27.41
C GLU A 483 5.15 -5.17 -26.30
N ASP A 484 3.79 -5.27 -26.37
CA ASP A 484 2.89 -4.44 -25.58
C ASP A 484 1.97 -5.21 -24.64
N ALA A 485 2.02 -6.54 -24.62
CA ALA A 485 1.20 -7.37 -23.75
C ALA A 485 2.05 -8.34 -22.92
N ALA A 486 1.67 -8.52 -21.65
CA ALA A 486 2.29 -9.48 -20.76
C ALA A 486 1.26 -10.11 -19.82
N LEU A 487 1.46 -11.40 -19.54
CA LEU A 487 0.75 -12.17 -18.51
C LEU A 487 1.79 -12.70 -17.53
N THR A 488 1.59 -12.41 -16.25
CA THR A 488 2.40 -12.98 -15.16
C THR A 488 1.52 -13.84 -14.27
N LEU A 489 1.94 -15.08 -14.03
CA LEU A 489 1.35 -15.98 -13.05
C LEU A 489 2.36 -16.21 -11.93
N GLY A 490 1.92 -16.08 -10.70
CA GLY A 490 2.75 -16.25 -9.51
C GLY A 490 2.14 -17.23 -8.52
N TRP A 491 3.00 -17.95 -7.81
CA TRP A 491 2.64 -18.72 -6.64
C TRP A 491 3.65 -18.46 -5.54
N THR A 492 3.14 -18.07 -4.37
CA THR A 492 3.93 -17.82 -3.15
C THR A 492 3.50 -18.78 -2.06
N HIS A 493 4.45 -19.42 -1.40
CA HIS A 493 4.25 -20.22 -0.22
C HIS A 493 5.03 -19.65 0.96
N ASP A 494 4.30 -19.28 2.01
CA ASP A 494 4.85 -18.77 3.27
C ASP A 494 4.71 -19.84 4.37
N ARG A 495 5.80 -20.09 5.08
CA ARG A 495 5.83 -20.81 6.34
C ARG A 495 6.21 -19.85 7.44
N ILE A 496 5.24 -19.56 8.30
CA ILE A 496 5.32 -18.50 9.32
C ILE A 496 5.62 -19.18 10.68
N GLU A 497 6.59 -18.66 11.40
CA GLU A 497 6.89 -18.98 12.80
C GLU A 497 6.52 -17.74 13.62
N ASP A 498 5.93 -17.94 14.80
CA ASP A 498 5.47 -16.90 15.71
C ASP A 498 4.49 -15.90 15.05
N ALA A 499 3.54 -16.45 14.26
CA ALA A 499 2.55 -15.65 13.55
C ALA A 499 1.84 -14.68 14.52
N VAL A 500 1.78 -13.41 14.15
CA VAL A 500 1.07 -12.38 14.92
C VAL A 500 -0.40 -12.37 14.50
N ASP A 501 -1.30 -12.40 15.48
CA ASP A 501 -2.74 -12.32 15.34
C ASP A 501 -3.34 -11.84 16.68
N ARG A 502 -4.60 -12.06 16.95
CA ARG A 502 -5.27 -11.62 18.19
C ARG A 502 -5.25 -12.69 19.27
N VAL A 503 -4.95 -12.25 20.49
CA VAL A 503 -4.99 -13.04 21.73
C VAL A 503 -5.86 -12.35 22.76
N LEU A 504 -6.30 -13.11 23.78
CA LEU A 504 -7.02 -12.53 24.91
C LEU A 504 -6.06 -12.16 26.02
N VAL A 505 -6.21 -10.95 26.55
CA VAL A 505 -5.56 -10.49 27.78
C VAL A 505 -6.63 -10.46 28.88
N VAL A 506 -6.49 -11.31 29.87
CA VAL A 506 -7.42 -11.42 30.99
C VAL A 506 -6.83 -10.72 32.20
N THR A 507 -7.52 -9.71 32.72
CA THR A 507 -7.23 -9.04 33.98
C THR A 507 -8.14 -9.59 35.08
N ASP A 508 -8.02 -9.09 36.30
CA ASP A 508 -8.89 -9.51 37.42
C ASP A 508 -10.36 -9.09 37.19
N ASP A 509 -10.59 -7.99 36.45
CA ASP A 509 -11.91 -7.39 36.28
C ASP A 509 -12.46 -7.53 34.84
N ASP A 510 -11.58 -7.61 33.82
CA ASP A 510 -11.98 -7.54 32.40
C ASP A 510 -11.18 -8.48 31.47
N VAL A 511 -11.73 -8.66 30.25
CA VAL A 511 -11.07 -9.40 29.15
C VAL A 511 -10.91 -8.46 27.96
N PHE A 512 -9.66 -8.20 27.59
CA PHE A 512 -9.29 -7.37 26.45
C PHE A 512 -8.81 -8.21 25.26
N ASP A 513 -8.96 -7.66 24.08
CA ASP A 513 -8.29 -8.14 22.87
C ASP A 513 -6.92 -7.49 22.76
N ALA A 514 -5.91 -8.22 22.30
CA ALA A 514 -4.58 -7.69 22.06
C ALA A 514 -3.89 -8.38 20.87
N PRO A 515 -2.97 -7.71 20.17
CA PRO A 515 -2.06 -8.40 19.26
C PRO A 515 -1.17 -9.38 20.04
N GLY A 516 -0.86 -10.53 19.44
CA GLY A 516 -0.02 -11.55 20.11
C GLY A 516 0.47 -12.64 19.17
N ASN A 517 1.51 -13.34 19.60
CA ASN A 517 2.06 -14.45 18.84
C ASN A 517 1.23 -15.72 19.07
N ILE A 518 0.66 -16.28 18.02
CA ILE A 518 -0.22 -17.45 18.05
C ILE A 518 0.46 -18.74 17.54
N GLY A 519 1.78 -18.72 17.35
CA GLY A 519 2.58 -19.87 16.95
C GLY A 519 2.74 -20.00 15.44
N ARG A 520 2.61 -21.22 14.90
CA ARG A 520 2.93 -21.49 13.49
C ARG A 520 1.77 -21.25 12.55
N GLY A 521 2.07 -20.65 11.41
CA GLY A 521 1.14 -20.44 10.31
C GLY A 521 1.70 -20.87 8.95
N ARG A 522 0.83 -20.93 7.97
CA ARG A 522 1.18 -21.08 6.55
C ARG A 522 0.22 -20.28 5.69
N ARG A 523 0.72 -19.77 4.57
CA ARG A 523 -0.08 -19.07 3.57
C ARG A 523 0.33 -19.53 2.18
N ASN A 524 -0.65 -19.67 1.28
CA ASN A 524 -0.42 -19.81 -0.15
C ASN A 524 -1.13 -18.66 -0.84
N THR A 525 -0.43 -18.02 -1.78
CA THR A 525 -0.98 -16.96 -2.61
C THR A 525 -0.75 -17.31 -4.07
N LEU A 526 -1.81 -17.27 -4.87
CA LEU A 526 -1.74 -17.29 -6.33
C LEU A 526 -1.97 -15.87 -6.82
N SER A 527 -1.14 -15.39 -7.73
CA SER A 527 -1.27 -14.07 -8.37
C SER A 527 -1.42 -14.21 -9.87
N LEU A 528 -2.25 -13.33 -10.45
CA LEU A 528 -2.37 -13.15 -11.88
C LEU A 528 -2.26 -11.65 -12.17
N GLU A 529 -1.32 -11.28 -13.04
CA GLU A 529 -1.19 -9.92 -13.57
C GLU A 529 -1.29 -9.98 -15.08
N LEU A 530 -2.15 -9.15 -15.67
CA LEU A 530 -2.36 -9.05 -17.11
C LEU A 530 -2.29 -7.58 -17.53
N ALA A 531 -1.54 -7.30 -18.59
CA ALA A 531 -1.59 -6.03 -19.28
C ALA A 531 -1.60 -6.29 -20.78
N ALA A 532 -2.63 -5.82 -21.51
CA ALA A 532 -2.74 -6.09 -22.93
C ALA A 532 -3.48 -4.95 -23.67
N PRO A 533 -3.02 -4.56 -24.87
CA PRO A 533 -3.78 -3.72 -25.80
C PRO A 533 -4.95 -4.53 -26.40
N LEU A 534 -6.03 -3.83 -26.73
CA LEU A 534 -7.26 -4.43 -27.27
C LEU A 534 -7.47 -4.13 -28.76
N ASP A 535 -6.48 -3.56 -29.43
CA ASP A 535 -6.54 -3.22 -30.86
C ASP A 535 -6.82 -4.44 -31.73
N ALA A 536 -6.24 -5.59 -31.40
CA ALA A 536 -6.47 -6.86 -32.09
C ALA A 536 -7.94 -7.35 -31.99
N TRP A 537 -8.67 -6.86 -30.99
CA TRP A 537 -10.10 -7.17 -30.81
C TRP A 537 -11.03 -6.07 -31.33
N GLY A 538 -10.47 -5.10 -32.09
CA GLY A 538 -11.23 -4.02 -32.72
C GLY A 538 -11.53 -2.82 -31.82
N ILE A 539 -10.92 -2.77 -30.63
CA ILE A 539 -11.03 -1.63 -29.71
C ILE A 539 -9.75 -0.80 -29.82
N ALA A 540 -9.73 0.07 -30.86
CA ALA A 540 -8.56 0.90 -31.13
C ALA A 540 -8.20 1.79 -29.92
N GLY A 541 -6.93 1.80 -29.52
CA GLY A 541 -6.44 2.51 -28.34
C GLY A 541 -6.96 1.96 -27.01
N GLY A 542 -7.65 0.82 -27.03
CA GLY A 542 -8.13 0.14 -25.84
C GLY A 542 -7.04 -0.65 -25.14
N ARG A 543 -7.09 -0.71 -23.82
CA ARG A 543 -6.15 -1.48 -22.97
C ARG A 543 -6.88 -2.08 -21.78
N ILE A 544 -6.49 -3.28 -21.40
CA ILE A 544 -6.89 -3.91 -20.16
C ILE A 544 -5.69 -4.16 -19.27
N ARG A 545 -5.85 -3.91 -17.96
CA ARG A 545 -4.93 -4.30 -16.90
C ARG A 545 -5.71 -5.03 -15.83
N SER A 546 -5.11 -6.03 -15.22
CA SER A 546 -5.75 -6.78 -14.14
C SER A 546 -4.69 -7.31 -13.18
N THR A 547 -4.97 -7.18 -11.90
CA THR A 547 -4.23 -7.83 -10.82
C THR A 547 -5.23 -8.59 -9.97
N LEU A 548 -5.05 -9.91 -9.84
CA LEU A 548 -5.90 -10.77 -9.04
C LEU A 548 -5.04 -11.63 -8.12
N LEU A 549 -5.44 -11.71 -6.86
CA LEU A 549 -4.78 -12.48 -5.82
C LEU A 549 -5.78 -13.44 -5.17
N TRP A 550 -5.37 -14.69 -4.97
CA TRP A 550 -6.10 -15.69 -4.19
C TRP A 550 -5.21 -16.15 -3.05
N ARG A 551 -5.69 -15.99 -1.82
CA ARG A 551 -4.96 -16.35 -0.61
C ARG A 551 -5.67 -17.46 0.15
N ALA A 552 -4.89 -18.36 0.72
CA ALA A 552 -5.35 -19.36 1.66
C ALA A 552 -4.31 -19.54 2.76
N SER A 553 -4.67 -19.11 3.96
CA SER A 553 -3.83 -19.25 5.14
C SER A 553 -4.40 -20.25 6.14
N ARG A 554 -3.55 -20.71 7.05
CA ARG A 554 -3.95 -21.54 8.17
C ARG A 554 -3.04 -21.33 9.38
N VAL A 555 -3.68 -21.03 10.51
CA VAL A 555 -3.09 -20.96 11.84
C VAL A 555 -3.91 -21.80 12.81
N THR A 556 -3.39 -22.03 14.03
CA THR A 556 -4.17 -22.61 15.11
C THR A 556 -4.72 -21.48 15.98
N ASP A 557 -6.02 -21.44 16.14
CA ASP A 557 -6.69 -20.45 16.99
C ASP A 557 -6.30 -20.67 18.46
N PRO A 558 -5.76 -19.66 19.16
CA PRO A 558 -5.31 -19.81 20.54
C PRO A 558 -6.45 -20.06 21.53
N VAL A 559 -7.66 -19.59 21.21
CA VAL A 559 -8.84 -19.75 22.08
C VAL A 559 -9.49 -21.11 21.91
N THR A 560 -9.72 -21.54 20.66
CA THR A 560 -10.49 -22.76 20.36
C THR A 560 -9.64 -24.00 20.11
N GLY A 561 -8.32 -23.86 19.89
CA GLY A 561 -7.42 -24.92 19.47
C GLY A 561 -7.67 -25.45 18.04
N ARG A 562 -8.60 -24.87 17.29
CA ARG A 562 -8.97 -25.30 15.92
C ARG A 562 -8.20 -24.52 14.86
N GLY A 563 -8.04 -25.13 13.68
CA GLY A 563 -7.42 -24.45 12.54
C GLY A 563 -8.37 -23.45 11.90
N ARG A 564 -7.87 -22.22 11.62
CA ARG A 564 -8.57 -21.14 10.93
C ARG A 564 -7.65 -20.38 9.97
N GLY A 565 -8.18 -19.44 9.17
CA GLY A 565 -7.41 -18.42 8.47
C GLY A 565 -6.77 -17.42 9.44
N ILE A 566 -5.78 -16.68 8.97
CA ILE A 566 -5.23 -15.53 9.68
C ILE A 566 -6.31 -14.44 9.71
N SER A 567 -6.39 -13.68 10.81
CA SER A 567 -7.35 -12.56 10.93
C SER A 567 -7.08 -11.49 9.87
N ASP A 568 -8.14 -10.82 9.42
CA ASP A 568 -8.14 -9.70 8.48
C ASP A 568 -7.53 -10.02 7.09
N GLU A 569 -7.27 -11.31 6.79
CA GLU A 569 -6.78 -11.72 5.47
C GLU A 569 -7.95 -11.86 4.48
N GLU A 570 -7.81 -11.23 3.32
CA GLU A 570 -8.74 -11.36 2.21
C GLU A 570 -8.40 -12.58 1.35
N PRO A 571 -9.32 -13.57 1.24
CA PRO A 571 -9.10 -14.76 0.42
C PRO A 571 -9.01 -14.45 -1.07
N VAL A 572 -9.68 -13.41 -1.53
CA VAL A 572 -9.65 -12.91 -2.92
C VAL A 572 -9.53 -11.40 -2.87
N GLU A 573 -8.58 -10.87 -3.63
CA GLU A 573 -8.39 -9.44 -3.84
C GLU A 573 -8.13 -9.21 -5.31
N GLY A 574 -8.69 -8.14 -5.88
CA GLY A 574 -8.46 -7.89 -7.28
C GLY A 574 -8.90 -6.53 -7.77
N GLU A 575 -8.23 -6.16 -8.86
CA GLU A 575 -8.46 -4.95 -9.61
C GLU A 575 -8.46 -5.25 -11.12
N ILE A 576 -9.38 -4.66 -11.85
CA ILE A 576 -9.45 -4.73 -13.31
C ILE A 576 -9.69 -3.34 -13.85
N GLU A 577 -8.75 -2.82 -14.63
CA GLU A 577 -8.85 -1.54 -15.32
C GLU A 577 -9.01 -1.75 -16.81
N PHE A 578 -10.03 -1.13 -17.38
CA PHE A 578 -10.15 -0.89 -18.81
C PHE A 578 -9.92 0.59 -19.06
N SER A 579 -9.09 0.93 -20.04
CA SER A 579 -8.91 2.31 -20.51
C SER A 579 -8.89 2.36 -22.03
N GLN A 580 -9.34 3.48 -22.60
CA GLN A 580 -9.31 3.73 -24.05
C GLN A 580 -8.86 5.15 -24.35
N GLU A 581 -7.86 5.27 -25.19
CA GLU A 581 -7.42 6.53 -25.76
C GLU A 581 -8.27 6.89 -26.99
N LEU A 582 -8.64 8.15 -27.07
CA LEU A 582 -9.39 8.76 -28.17
C LEU A 582 -8.58 9.93 -28.75
N PRO A 583 -7.53 9.66 -29.59
CA PRO A 583 -6.59 10.70 -30.03
C PRO A 583 -7.27 11.83 -30.78
N ALA A 584 -8.29 11.55 -31.59
CA ALA A 584 -9.06 12.54 -32.35
C ALA A 584 -9.78 13.56 -31.43
N LEU A 585 -10.15 13.16 -30.22
CA LEU A 585 -10.80 14.01 -29.22
C LEU A 585 -9.81 14.59 -28.20
N ARG A 586 -8.55 14.16 -28.28
CA ARG A 586 -7.53 14.42 -27.25
C ARG A 586 -8.05 14.03 -25.84
N ALA A 587 -8.67 12.87 -25.74
CA ALA A 587 -9.35 12.41 -24.55
C ALA A 587 -9.00 10.95 -24.28
N ASN A 588 -9.12 10.55 -23.03
CA ASN A 588 -9.17 9.15 -22.62
C ASN A 588 -10.36 8.94 -21.68
N TRP A 589 -10.79 7.71 -21.56
CA TRP A 589 -11.78 7.28 -20.59
C TRP A 589 -11.49 5.86 -20.14
N GLY A 590 -12.03 5.46 -19.02
CA GLY A 590 -11.86 4.11 -18.54
C GLY A 590 -12.78 3.78 -17.40
N VAL A 591 -12.76 2.50 -17.05
CA VAL A 591 -13.47 1.90 -15.93
C VAL A 591 -12.48 1.09 -15.11
N LEU A 592 -12.44 1.37 -13.83
CA LEU A 592 -11.72 0.59 -12.83
C LEU A 592 -12.74 -0.20 -12.01
N VAL A 593 -12.50 -1.48 -11.82
CA VAL A 593 -13.29 -2.38 -10.96
C VAL A 593 -12.40 -2.85 -9.82
N GLU A 594 -12.82 -2.58 -8.59
CA GLU A 594 -12.08 -2.82 -7.36
C GLU A 594 -12.92 -3.63 -6.37
N HIS A 595 -12.35 -3.97 -5.21
CA HIS A 595 -13.04 -4.73 -4.15
C HIS A 595 -13.62 -6.07 -4.61
N ILE A 596 -12.92 -6.75 -5.51
CA ILE A 596 -13.35 -8.05 -6.05
C ILE A 596 -13.14 -9.13 -4.99
N GLY A 597 -14.26 -9.66 -4.46
CA GLY A 597 -14.22 -10.74 -3.47
C GLY A 597 -13.80 -10.31 -2.07
N GLU A 598 -13.86 -9.01 -1.77
CA GLU A 598 -13.53 -8.44 -0.46
C GLU A 598 -14.32 -9.14 0.65
N ARG A 599 -13.60 -9.88 1.49
CA ARG A 599 -14.13 -10.54 2.66
C ARG A 599 -13.04 -10.78 3.66
N GLN A 600 -13.23 -10.31 4.88
CA GLN A 600 -12.30 -10.46 6.00
C GLN A 600 -12.99 -11.07 7.20
N THR A 601 -12.25 -11.81 8.01
CA THR A 601 -12.74 -12.32 9.30
C THR A 601 -11.70 -12.05 10.38
N LYS A 602 -12.11 -11.37 11.44
CA LYS A 602 -11.30 -11.08 12.61
C LYS A 602 -11.73 -11.97 13.77
N TYR A 603 -10.77 -12.61 14.41
CA TYR A 603 -10.99 -13.56 15.51
C TYR A 603 -10.44 -12.98 16.81
N ARG A 604 -11.30 -12.37 17.60
CA ARG A 604 -11.03 -11.80 18.93
C ARG A 604 -11.73 -12.61 20.02
N TYR A 605 -12.11 -11.96 21.14
CA TYR A 605 -13.11 -12.54 22.05
C TYR A 605 -14.45 -12.78 21.35
N ASP A 606 -14.79 -11.98 20.36
CA ASP A 606 -15.87 -12.15 19.39
C ASP A 606 -15.33 -12.61 18.00
N ARG A 607 -16.22 -12.74 17.02
CA ARG A 607 -15.87 -12.98 15.63
C ARG A 607 -16.56 -11.95 14.74
N ILE A 608 -15.78 -11.17 14.01
CA ILE A 608 -16.31 -10.20 13.04
C ILE A 608 -15.99 -10.71 11.65
N THR A 609 -17.01 -10.74 10.78
CA THR A 609 -16.85 -10.98 9.35
C THR A 609 -17.38 -9.78 8.59
N ARG A 610 -16.51 -9.12 7.83
CA ARG A 610 -16.84 -8.03 6.91
C ARG A 610 -16.81 -8.58 5.48
N GLU A 611 -17.80 -8.23 4.68
CA GLU A 611 -17.95 -8.71 3.31
C GLU A 611 -18.56 -7.61 2.43
N SER A 612 -17.93 -7.31 1.29
CA SER A 612 -18.55 -6.47 0.27
C SER A 612 -19.63 -7.25 -0.47
N GLU A 613 -20.84 -6.71 -0.55
CA GLU A 613 -21.98 -7.33 -1.26
C GLU A 613 -21.93 -7.04 -2.77
N ALA A 614 -21.05 -6.13 -3.21
CA ALA A 614 -20.87 -5.75 -4.61
C ALA A 614 -19.42 -5.30 -4.85
N VAL A 615 -18.96 -5.42 -6.09
CA VAL A 615 -17.68 -4.83 -6.51
C VAL A 615 -17.78 -3.31 -6.54
N GLY A 616 -16.68 -2.64 -6.22
CA GLY A 616 -16.51 -1.20 -6.43
C GLY A 616 -16.18 -0.92 -7.90
N TRP A 617 -16.53 0.25 -8.40
CA TRP A 617 -16.16 0.66 -9.73
C TRP A 617 -16.00 2.17 -9.83
N THR A 618 -15.03 2.59 -10.61
CA THR A 618 -14.76 4.00 -10.92
C THR A 618 -14.76 4.20 -12.42
N LEU A 619 -15.62 5.10 -12.90
CA LEU A 619 -15.64 5.57 -14.28
C LEU A 619 -14.89 6.91 -14.34
N PHE A 620 -13.93 7.04 -15.23
CA PHE A 620 -13.25 8.32 -15.45
C PHE A 620 -13.25 8.73 -16.91
N ALA A 621 -13.19 10.03 -17.13
CA ALA A 621 -12.96 10.62 -18.43
C ALA A 621 -12.06 11.85 -18.29
N GLU A 622 -11.04 11.95 -19.13
CA GLU A 622 -10.11 13.05 -19.15
C GLU A 622 -10.01 13.63 -20.56
N ARG A 623 -9.95 14.97 -20.67
CA ARG A 623 -9.79 15.65 -21.94
C ARG A 623 -8.74 16.74 -21.83
N ARG A 624 -7.87 16.83 -22.85
CA ARG A 624 -6.94 17.95 -23.03
C ARG A 624 -7.57 19.05 -23.86
N ILE A 625 -7.45 20.27 -23.35
CA ILE A 625 -7.99 21.47 -23.98
C ILE A 625 -6.80 22.41 -24.29
N GLY A 626 -6.45 22.48 -25.58
CA GLY A 626 -5.22 23.14 -26.01
C GLY A 626 -3.97 22.38 -25.55
N GLU A 627 -2.90 23.13 -25.22
CA GLU A 627 -1.59 22.56 -24.83
C GLU A 627 -1.40 22.52 -23.32
N HIS A 628 -2.16 23.29 -22.56
CA HIS A 628 -1.88 23.56 -21.15
C HIS A 628 -2.96 23.09 -20.19
N TRP A 629 -4.18 22.85 -20.67
CA TRP A 629 -5.30 22.55 -19.82
C TRP A 629 -5.72 21.07 -19.91
N ARG A 630 -6.08 20.51 -18.79
CA ARG A 630 -6.67 19.17 -18.66
C ARG A 630 -7.89 19.25 -17.76
N LEU A 631 -8.96 18.62 -18.19
CA LEU A 631 -10.20 18.44 -17.43
C LEU A 631 -10.37 16.94 -17.20
N ARG A 632 -10.56 16.52 -15.94
CA ARG A 632 -10.86 15.14 -15.56
C ARG A 632 -12.16 15.12 -14.75
N ALA A 633 -13.06 14.26 -15.14
CA ALA A 633 -14.27 13.92 -14.40
C ALA A 633 -14.16 12.45 -13.98
N GLU A 634 -14.66 12.15 -12.79
CA GLU A 634 -14.57 10.82 -12.19
C GLU A 634 -15.85 10.55 -11.41
N ALA A 635 -16.36 9.32 -11.50
CA ALA A 635 -17.55 8.87 -10.77
C ALA A 635 -17.25 7.51 -10.17
N THR A 636 -17.14 7.46 -8.84
CA THR A 636 -16.89 6.25 -8.08
C THR A 636 -18.21 5.78 -7.46
N ASP A 637 -18.49 4.49 -7.61
CA ASP A 637 -19.68 3.82 -7.06
C ASP A 637 -20.98 4.62 -7.24
N LEU A 638 -21.20 5.17 -8.45
CA LEU A 638 -22.29 6.12 -8.74
C LEU A 638 -23.67 5.70 -8.22
N PHE A 639 -23.91 4.40 -8.12
CA PHE A 639 -25.16 3.82 -7.59
C PHE A 639 -25.02 3.37 -6.13
N GLY A 640 -23.90 3.65 -5.48
CA GLY A 640 -23.55 3.21 -4.14
C GLY A 640 -23.13 1.74 -4.08
N ARG A 641 -22.22 1.42 -3.17
CA ARG A 641 -21.73 0.06 -2.90
C ARG A 641 -22.26 -0.39 -1.53
N SER A 642 -22.68 -1.64 -1.44
CA SER A 642 -23.20 -2.22 -0.19
C SER A 642 -22.20 -3.20 0.39
N PHE A 643 -22.06 -3.18 1.70
CA PHE A 643 -21.28 -4.15 2.46
C PHE A 643 -21.99 -4.51 3.76
N SER A 644 -21.66 -5.69 4.26
CA SER A 644 -22.20 -6.20 5.52
C SER A 644 -21.07 -6.56 6.48
N GLU A 645 -21.26 -6.25 7.74
CA GLU A 645 -20.45 -6.69 8.84
C GLU A 645 -21.29 -7.53 9.78
N ARG A 646 -20.82 -8.72 10.11
CA ARG A 646 -21.48 -9.63 11.04
C ARG A 646 -20.57 -9.87 12.23
N ARG A 647 -21.03 -9.47 13.41
CA ARG A 647 -20.37 -9.70 14.69
C ARG A 647 -21.12 -10.78 15.47
N GLU A 648 -20.38 -11.75 15.97
CA GLU A 648 -20.89 -12.82 16.84
C GLU A 648 -20.21 -12.71 18.19
N LYS A 649 -20.98 -12.36 19.22
CA LYS A 649 -20.56 -12.34 20.62
C LYS A 649 -20.94 -13.65 21.27
N TYR A 650 -20.06 -14.18 22.10
CA TYR A 650 -20.21 -15.51 22.72
C TYR A 650 -20.55 -15.38 24.18
N ASP A 651 -21.37 -16.31 24.68
CA ASP A 651 -21.59 -16.49 26.12
C ASP A 651 -20.34 -17.17 26.71
N GLY A 652 -19.44 -16.39 27.29
CA GLY A 652 -18.11 -16.84 27.66
C GLY A 652 -17.09 -16.67 26.54
N THR A 653 -16.30 -17.71 26.25
CA THR A 653 -15.27 -17.65 25.19
C THR A 653 -15.75 -18.28 23.87
N ARG A 654 -15.05 -18.02 22.78
CA ARG A 654 -15.28 -18.70 21.48
C ARG A 654 -15.09 -20.23 21.57
N ALA A 655 -14.34 -20.72 22.58
CA ALA A 655 -14.16 -22.14 22.83
C ALA A 655 -15.45 -22.81 23.32
N ASP A 656 -16.29 -22.11 24.09
CA ASP A 656 -17.54 -22.60 24.61
C ASP A 656 -18.60 -22.77 23.50
N GLY A 657 -18.45 -22.01 22.40
CA GLY A 657 -19.22 -22.18 21.16
C GLY A 657 -20.66 -21.68 21.19
N ALA A 658 -21.16 -21.20 22.34
CA ALA A 658 -22.48 -20.61 22.45
C ALA A 658 -22.46 -19.16 21.99
N VAL A 659 -23.19 -18.83 20.92
CA VAL A 659 -23.36 -17.46 20.42
C VAL A 659 -24.56 -16.85 21.14
N GLY A 660 -24.31 -15.91 22.04
CA GLY A 660 -25.34 -15.17 22.78
C GLY A 660 -25.99 -14.09 21.92
N GLU A 661 -25.17 -13.29 21.25
CA GLU A 661 -25.63 -12.18 20.42
C GLU A 661 -25.06 -12.23 19.00
N VAL A 662 -25.86 -11.86 18.02
CA VAL A 662 -25.43 -11.65 16.63
C VAL A 662 -25.87 -10.27 16.19
N GLU A 663 -24.92 -9.41 15.96
CA GLU A 663 -25.13 -8.11 15.32
C GLU A 663 -24.78 -8.20 13.81
N THR A 664 -25.63 -7.62 12.98
CA THR A 664 -25.38 -7.50 11.53
C THR A 664 -25.60 -6.06 11.13
N ARG A 665 -24.52 -5.38 10.75
CA ARG A 665 -24.52 -4.04 10.17
C ARG A 665 -24.54 -4.17 8.66
N ARG A 666 -25.55 -3.62 8.00
CA ARG A 666 -25.59 -3.48 6.54
C ARG A 666 -25.52 -2.01 6.21
N ARG A 667 -24.48 -1.65 5.48
CA ARG A 667 -24.19 -0.26 5.11
C ARG A 667 -24.12 -0.13 3.59
N ARG A 668 -24.44 1.05 3.09
CA ARG A 668 -24.30 1.43 1.69
C ARG A 668 -23.60 2.77 1.61
N THR A 669 -22.47 2.80 0.92
CA THR A 669 -21.75 4.03 0.62
C THR A 669 -22.47 4.81 -0.46
N PRO A 670 -22.49 6.14 -0.45
CA PRO A 670 -22.95 6.94 -1.58
C PRO A 670 -21.96 6.81 -2.75
N GLY A 671 -22.44 7.12 -3.95
CA GLY A 671 -21.52 7.38 -5.06
C GLY A 671 -20.82 8.72 -4.85
N VAL A 672 -19.60 8.86 -5.38
CA VAL A 672 -18.84 10.12 -5.35
C VAL A 672 -18.53 10.58 -6.77
N VAL A 673 -18.81 11.85 -7.06
CA VAL A 673 -18.45 12.47 -8.34
C VAL A 673 -17.40 13.54 -8.07
N SER A 674 -16.30 13.51 -8.83
CA SER A 674 -15.26 14.52 -8.75
C SER A 674 -14.99 15.18 -10.11
N LEU A 675 -14.62 16.45 -10.06
CA LEU A 675 -14.23 17.24 -11.21
C LEU A 675 -12.92 17.96 -10.89
N THR A 676 -11.94 17.80 -11.76
CA THR A 676 -10.61 18.41 -11.59
C THR A 676 -10.20 19.13 -12.86
N ILE A 677 -9.69 20.34 -12.71
CA ILE A 677 -9.07 21.10 -13.79
C ILE A 677 -7.60 21.36 -13.45
N ARG A 678 -6.71 21.04 -14.38
CA ARG A 678 -5.27 21.24 -14.24
C ARG A 678 -4.75 22.13 -15.36
N ARG A 679 -3.94 23.09 -15.00
CA ARG A 679 -3.16 23.92 -15.94
C ARG A 679 -1.67 23.64 -15.72
N SER A 680 -0.97 23.26 -16.76
CA SER A 680 0.49 23.05 -16.74
C SER A 680 1.14 23.95 -17.76
N VAL A 681 2.20 24.64 -17.35
CA VAL A 681 2.98 25.56 -18.21
C VAL A 681 4.46 25.27 -17.98
N GLY A 682 5.24 25.29 -19.03
CA GLY A 682 6.69 25.13 -18.96
C GLY A 682 7.27 24.91 -20.36
N GLY A 683 8.54 25.22 -20.50
CA GLY A 683 9.33 25.13 -21.72
C GLY A 683 10.79 25.28 -21.43
#